data_9456da093992af9a316ed94c7855b711
#
_entry.id   9456da093992af9a316ed94c7855b711
#
_cell.length_a   1.000
_cell.length_b   1.000
_cell.length_c   1.000
_cell.angle_alpha   90.00
_cell.angle_beta   90.00
_cell.angle_gamma   90.00
#
_symmetry.space_group_name_H-M   'P 1'
#
loop_
_entity.id
_entity.type
_entity.pdbx_description
1 polymer ?
#
loop_
_entity_poly.entity_id
_entity_poly.type
_entity_poly.pdbx_seq_one_letter_code
_entity_poly.pdbx_strand_id
1 'polypeptide(L)'
;MKRLITFSIILFSTFCAYAQDVEKTITLNEVTVKAAKVVNKADGMIIYPTDAQKQASNNCYSILEKLTLANLRIDNISHSITAIDNRGGVQIRINGIVVGKSEMLALNPKDIAKIDFINNPGVRYGDGIAYVINIVTRRNGSGYTVGMDLTSALTTLQGDDMVYGKWNKGKSELSFSYDVSGYKTKGEKSKQSADYTLKDGRIYTIERNDVESLRKSISHDAKLTYNWADSTATVFQASLSGAFNNAPDNYTVKDIVDGTRQYKATSIAKDKSYSPVLDIYFFRQLTPRQSITANAVGTYISTQTSSFYDEGAPYKYDVDGKTASLLTEVIYENRLKPFTFSTGLNNSYKYIKNNYLGDASSLTKTNNNRLYAFAEIKGMLQPFSYALGMGASFIHYTQNGHRYNFWTFHPKASLTYQINNSMQLSYTYQMQDKVSRIAMTSDAMVRTNSMEWTVGNPDLKPSHDMEHRLRVSYNTSRLQTFVEGYYKQCLKPNMAHYERTDDNQFIYTQINQKEIDVLDVYAYASYWLLPEKLQIAANGGIYRCFNFGYDYTHCYTSWFYASSITAYLGNFTLQGYVDNGNRFLEGESKGYNGAYSVLKASYTWHDLQFSLSWANPFKSNYKSYENELLNRNIHKHTVGYSKANGNLISLNISWRLSRGCKHKSAEKRINLRDTDNGIIK
;
A
#
# COMPACT_ATOMS: atom_id res chain seq x y z
N MET A 1 -4.97 32.17 -14.32
CA MET A 1 -5.66 31.90 -13.06
C MET A 1 -7.13 32.30 -13.05
N LYS A 2 -7.54 33.56 -13.30
CA LYS A 2 -8.98 33.96 -13.28
C LYS A 2 -9.89 33.13 -14.23
N ARG A 3 -9.44 32.76 -15.43
CA ARG A 3 -10.24 31.96 -16.39
C ARG A 3 -10.38 30.46 -16.01
N LEU A 4 -9.42 29.89 -15.29
CA LEU A 4 -9.50 28.50 -14.81
C LEU A 4 -10.47 28.38 -13.62
N ILE A 5 -10.45 29.35 -12.71
CA ILE A 5 -11.34 29.39 -11.55
C ILE A 5 -12.82 29.58 -12.03
N THR A 6 -13.03 30.41 -13.05
CA THR A 6 -14.35 30.62 -13.63
C THR A 6 -14.88 29.36 -14.33
N PHE A 7 -14.02 28.59 -15.00
CA PHE A 7 -14.42 27.34 -15.65
C PHE A 7 -14.76 26.23 -14.64
N SER A 8 -14.02 26.13 -13.53
CA SER A 8 -14.31 25.20 -12.44
C SER A 8 -15.62 25.55 -11.72
N ILE A 9 -15.90 26.84 -11.51
CA ILE A 9 -17.16 27.30 -10.87
C ILE A 9 -18.35 27.05 -11.81
N ILE A 10 -18.21 27.24 -13.12
CA ILE A 10 -19.26 26.99 -14.12
C ILE A 10 -19.54 25.47 -14.23
N LEU A 11 -18.51 24.60 -14.20
CA LEU A 11 -18.72 23.14 -14.19
C LEU A 11 -19.46 22.69 -12.93
N PHE A 12 -19.16 23.29 -11.78
CA PHE A 12 -19.83 22.98 -10.51
C PHE A 12 -21.27 23.49 -10.46
N SER A 13 -21.55 24.66 -11.03
CA SER A 13 -22.91 25.22 -11.06
C SER A 13 -23.83 24.50 -12.05
N THR A 14 -23.32 23.98 -13.16
CA THR A 14 -24.11 23.17 -14.11
C THR A 14 -24.45 21.79 -13.59
N PHE A 15 -23.59 21.18 -12.74
CA PHE A 15 -23.91 19.90 -12.10
C PHE A 15 -24.96 20.03 -10.97
N CYS A 16 -24.97 21.14 -10.24
CA CYS A 16 -26.00 21.38 -9.20
C CYS A 16 -27.39 21.70 -9.77
N ALA A 17 -27.49 22.25 -10.99
CA ALA A 17 -28.76 22.67 -11.56
C ALA A 17 -29.63 21.49 -12.09
N TYR A 18 -29.05 20.30 -12.31
CA TYR A 18 -29.79 19.13 -12.81
C TYR A 18 -30.20 18.12 -11.73
N ALA A 19 -29.96 18.40 -10.46
CA ALA A 19 -30.30 17.51 -9.34
C ALA A 19 -31.64 17.86 -8.64
N GLN A 20 -32.58 18.45 -9.34
CA GLN A 20 -33.96 18.57 -8.82
C GLN A 20 -34.69 17.25 -9.06
N ASP A 21 -34.78 16.42 -8.02
CA ASP A 21 -35.65 15.24 -7.99
C ASP A 21 -37.11 15.68 -8.05
N VAL A 22 -37.78 15.33 -9.15
CA VAL A 22 -39.24 15.36 -9.22
C VAL A 22 -39.75 14.17 -8.41
N GLU A 23 -40.16 14.41 -7.18
CA GLU A 23 -40.87 13.42 -6.38
C GLU A 23 -42.20 13.10 -7.05
N LYS A 24 -42.27 11.92 -7.69
CA LYS A 24 -43.54 11.29 -8.02
C LYS A 24 -44.01 10.45 -6.84
N THR A 25 -45.02 10.94 -6.15
CA THR A 25 -45.75 10.19 -5.12
C THR A 25 -46.41 8.98 -5.72
N ILE A 26 -45.99 7.77 -5.35
CA ILE A 26 -46.68 6.51 -5.61
C ILE A 26 -47.09 5.90 -4.28
N THR A 27 -48.34 5.61 -4.17
CA THR A 27 -49.11 5.07 -3.05
C THR A 27 -48.46 3.84 -2.39
N LEU A 28 -48.55 3.83 -1.07
CA LEU A 28 -48.12 2.83 -0.10
C LEU A 28 -48.58 1.41 -0.38
N ASN A 29 -47.67 0.51 -0.63
CA ASN A 29 -47.61 -0.85 -0.03
C ASN A 29 -46.14 -1.29 0.00
N GLU A 30 -45.61 -1.41 1.19
CA GLU A 30 -44.24 -1.65 1.63
C GLU A 30 -43.43 -0.39 1.94
N VAL A 31 -43.28 -0.15 3.24
CA VAL A 31 -42.29 0.81 3.74
C VAL A 31 -40.90 0.21 3.55
N THR A 32 -40.33 0.36 2.35
CA THR A 32 -38.93 0.07 2.11
C THR A 32 -38.13 1.26 2.65
N VAL A 33 -37.61 1.13 3.88
CA VAL A 33 -36.62 2.07 4.41
C VAL A 33 -35.39 1.94 3.53
N LYS A 34 -35.22 2.83 2.55
CA LYS A 34 -33.97 2.96 1.77
C LYS A 34 -32.89 3.52 2.69
N ALA A 35 -32.18 2.63 3.39
CA ALA A 35 -30.98 3.01 4.13
C ALA A 35 -29.95 3.63 3.18
N ALA A 36 -29.34 4.74 3.57
CA ALA A 36 -28.27 5.36 2.79
C ALA A 36 -27.15 4.32 2.55
N LYS A 37 -26.71 4.15 1.29
CA LYS A 37 -25.63 3.22 0.90
C LYS A 37 -24.27 3.65 1.44
N VAL A 38 -24.11 4.93 1.76
CA VAL A 38 -22.90 5.52 2.34
C VAL A 38 -23.28 6.43 3.50
N VAL A 39 -22.60 6.25 4.64
CA VAL A 39 -22.77 7.09 5.83
C VAL A 39 -21.41 7.69 6.18
N ASN A 40 -21.35 9.01 6.22
CA ASN A 40 -20.13 9.73 6.57
C ASN A 40 -19.82 9.64 8.07
N LYS A 41 -18.52 9.63 8.39
CA LYS A 41 -17.96 9.65 9.75
C LYS A 41 -16.85 10.71 9.86
N ALA A 42 -16.44 11.03 11.09
CA ALA A 42 -15.35 11.97 11.34
C ALA A 42 -14.01 11.54 10.71
N ASP A 43 -13.74 10.23 10.64
CA ASP A 43 -12.49 9.64 10.17
C ASP A 43 -12.62 8.93 8.81
N GLY A 44 -13.81 8.99 8.19
CA GLY A 44 -14.05 8.29 6.91
C GLY A 44 -15.52 8.12 6.58
N MET A 45 -15.90 6.94 6.12
CA MET A 45 -17.26 6.61 5.74
C MET A 45 -17.59 5.13 5.96
N ILE A 46 -18.86 4.82 6.22
CA ILE A 46 -19.40 3.46 6.20
C ILE A 46 -20.08 3.25 4.87
N ILE A 47 -19.73 2.17 4.18
CA ILE A 47 -20.28 1.79 2.88
C ILE A 47 -21.06 0.49 3.05
N TYR A 48 -22.30 0.45 2.56
CA TYR A 48 -23.11 -0.76 2.51
C TYR A 48 -23.11 -1.30 1.07
N PRO A 49 -22.38 -2.40 0.80
CA PRO A 49 -22.37 -3.00 -0.53
C PRO A 49 -23.76 -3.44 -0.97
N THR A 50 -24.11 -3.18 -2.23
CA THR A 50 -25.40 -3.59 -2.80
C THR A 50 -25.45 -5.10 -3.01
N ASP A 51 -26.65 -5.65 -3.17
CA ASP A 51 -26.80 -7.08 -3.46
C ASP A 51 -26.19 -7.45 -4.82
N ALA A 52 -26.29 -6.57 -5.83
CA ALA A 52 -25.63 -6.76 -7.11
C ALA A 52 -24.08 -6.84 -6.96
N GLN A 53 -23.49 -5.95 -6.17
CA GLN A 53 -22.04 -5.98 -5.88
C GLN A 53 -21.63 -7.27 -5.15
N LYS A 54 -22.42 -7.72 -4.17
CA LYS A 54 -22.17 -8.97 -3.43
C LYS A 54 -22.31 -10.21 -4.30
N GLN A 55 -23.35 -10.26 -5.15
CA GLN A 55 -23.58 -11.41 -6.06
C GLN A 55 -22.51 -11.50 -7.14
N ALA A 56 -22.07 -10.36 -7.66
CA ALA A 56 -21.00 -10.27 -8.66
C ALA A 56 -19.58 -10.49 -8.10
N SER A 57 -19.45 -10.81 -6.81
CA SER A 57 -18.16 -10.95 -6.13
C SER A 57 -18.01 -12.34 -5.51
N ASN A 58 -16.81 -12.91 -5.59
CA ASN A 58 -16.47 -14.21 -5.02
C ASN A 58 -15.56 -14.11 -3.78
N ASN A 59 -14.81 -13.03 -3.63
CA ASN A 59 -13.89 -12.79 -2.52
C ASN A 59 -13.90 -11.29 -2.12
N CYS A 60 -13.09 -10.95 -1.14
CA CYS A 60 -13.03 -9.60 -0.61
C CYS A 60 -12.41 -8.59 -1.59
N TYR A 61 -11.38 -8.96 -2.33
CA TYR A 61 -10.80 -8.07 -3.36
C TYR A 61 -11.83 -7.70 -4.42
N SER A 62 -12.59 -8.70 -4.88
CA SER A 62 -13.62 -8.51 -5.89
C SER A 62 -14.71 -7.52 -5.46
N ILE A 63 -15.16 -7.57 -4.20
CA ILE A 63 -16.15 -6.60 -3.72
C ILE A 63 -15.55 -5.22 -3.49
N LEU A 64 -14.34 -5.12 -2.93
CA LEU A 64 -13.66 -3.84 -2.72
C LEU A 64 -13.38 -3.12 -4.04
N GLU A 65 -12.99 -3.85 -5.07
CA GLU A 65 -12.79 -3.32 -6.42
C GLU A 65 -14.08 -2.66 -6.97
N LYS A 66 -15.25 -3.29 -6.75
CA LYS A 66 -16.57 -2.79 -7.18
C LYS A 66 -17.09 -1.60 -6.36
N LEU A 67 -16.51 -1.34 -5.19
CA LEU A 67 -16.87 -0.17 -4.37
C LEU A 67 -16.19 1.11 -4.84
N THR A 68 -15.21 1.01 -5.75
CA THR A 68 -14.52 2.18 -6.32
C THR A 68 -14.00 3.15 -5.25
N LEU A 69 -13.28 2.63 -4.23
CA LEU A 69 -12.78 3.43 -3.13
C LEU A 69 -11.79 4.49 -3.63
N ALA A 70 -12.03 5.73 -3.23
CA ALA A 70 -11.22 6.86 -3.67
C ALA A 70 -9.74 6.68 -3.31
N ASN A 71 -8.84 7.07 -4.23
CA ASN A 71 -7.38 7.00 -4.10
C ASN A 71 -6.80 5.58 -3.95
N LEU A 72 -7.61 4.56 -4.17
CA LEU A 72 -7.15 3.18 -4.15
C LEU A 72 -7.31 2.52 -5.51
N ARG A 73 -6.23 1.87 -5.95
CA ARG A 73 -6.28 0.89 -7.04
C ARG A 73 -6.41 -0.48 -6.40
N ILE A 74 -7.49 -1.16 -6.71
CA ILE A 74 -7.79 -2.51 -6.21
C ILE A 74 -7.87 -3.43 -7.41
N ASP A 75 -7.11 -4.50 -7.39
CA ASP A 75 -7.11 -5.50 -8.45
C ASP A 75 -7.36 -6.89 -7.84
N ASN A 76 -8.50 -7.47 -8.21
CA ASN A 76 -8.91 -8.78 -7.76
C ASN A 76 -8.10 -9.92 -8.38
N ILE A 77 -7.44 -9.71 -9.52
CA ILE A 77 -6.68 -10.74 -10.22
C ILE A 77 -5.25 -10.82 -9.70
N SER A 78 -4.60 -9.67 -9.50
CA SER A 78 -3.29 -9.62 -8.87
C SER A 78 -3.33 -9.59 -7.34
N HIS A 79 -4.53 -9.64 -6.74
CA HIS A 79 -4.79 -9.58 -5.31
C HIS A 79 -4.07 -8.40 -4.62
N SER A 80 -4.09 -7.24 -5.27
CA SER A 80 -3.37 -6.05 -4.81
C SER A 80 -4.30 -4.90 -4.45
N ILE A 81 -3.92 -4.14 -3.42
CA ILE A 81 -4.56 -2.88 -3.03
C ILE A 81 -3.46 -1.85 -2.83
N THR A 82 -3.47 -0.81 -3.65
CA THR A 82 -2.42 0.22 -3.68
C THR A 82 -3.02 1.61 -3.55
N ALA A 83 -2.47 2.43 -2.67
CA ALA A 83 -2.77 3.87 -2.66
C ALA A 83 -2.07 4.54 -3.85
N ILE A 84 -2.83 5.32 -4.64
CA ILE A 84 -2.32 5.97 -5.86
C ILE A 84 -1.85 7.40 -5.60
N ASP A 85 -2.02 7.90 -4.38
CA ASP A 85 -1.69 9.28 -3.99
C ASP A 85 -0.39 9.39 -3.16
N ASN A 86 0.38 8.30 -3.01
CA ASN A 86 1.66 8.22 -2.28
C ASN A 86 1.61 8.71 -0.82
N ARG A 87 0.43 8.75 -0.17
CA ARG A 87 0.27 9.25 1.20
C ARG A 87 0.65 8.24 2.28
N GLY A 88 0.76 6.97 1.92
CA GLY A 88 1.13 5.90 2.83
C GLY A 88 0.48 4.57 2.51
N GLY A 89 0.61 3.61 3.41
CA GLY A 89 0.10 2.26 3.25
C GLY A 89 -1.41 2.13 3.44
N VAL A 90 -1.96 1.03 2.90
CA VAL A 90 -3.35 0.63 3.10
C VAL A 90 -3.36 -0.55 4.07
N GLN A 91 -4.13 -0.43 5.15
CA GLN A 91 -4.33 -1.51 6.12
C GLN A 91 -5.71 -2.12 5.95
N ILE A 92 -5.78 -3.42 5.70
CA ILE A 92 -7.05 -4.13 5.55
C ILE A 92 -7.39 -4.85 6.85
N ARG A 93 -8.66 -4.76 7.24
CA ARG A 93 -9.18 -5.40 8.45
C ARG A 93 -10.48 -6.14 8.15
N ILE A 94 -10.68 -7.27 8.81
CA ILE A 94 -11.97 -7.97 8.88
C ILE A 94 -12.40 -7.96 10.34
N ASN A 95 -13.54 -7.33 10.64
CA ASN A 95 -14.07 -7.16 12.00
C ASN A 95 -13.05 -6.53 12.98
N GLY A 96 -12.29 -5.54 12.49
CA GLY A 96 -11.23 -4.89 13.27
C GLY A 96 -9.88 -5.62 13.27
N ILE A 97 -9.78 -6.83 12.74
CA ILE A 97 -8.55 -7.63 12.63
C ILE A 97 -7.82 -7.24 11.36
N VAL A 98 -6.54 -6.89 11.43
CA VAL A 98 -5.72 -6.77 10.23
C VAL A 98 -5.52 -8.15 9.62
N VAL A 99 -5.74 -8.22 8.32
CA VAL A 99 -5.74 -9.47 7.57
C VAL A 99 -4.80 -9.36 6.37
N GLY A 100 -4.32 -10.52 5.95
CA GLY A 100 -3.55 -10.66 4.72
C GLY A 100 -4.42 -11.17 3.56
N LYS A 101 -3.75 -11.55 2.49
CA LYS A 101 -4.34 -12.07 1.26
C LYS A 101 -5.25 -13.26 1.52
N SER A 102 -4.81 -14.20 2.33
CA SER A 102 -5.52 -15.47 2.59
C SER A 102 -6.89 -15.27 3.22
N GLU A 103 -7.00 -14.38 4.21
CA GLU A 103 -8.27 -14.10 4.87
C GLU A 103 -9.23 -13.35 3.95
N MET A 104 -8.70 -12.47 3.10
CA MET A 104 -9.49 -11.71 2.13
C MET A 104 -10.07 -12.61 1.03
N LEU A 105 -9.32 -13.59 0.55
CA LEU A 105 -9.79 -14.56 -0.43
C LEU A 105 -10.80 -15.55 0.17
N ALA A 106 -10.59 -15.95 1.43
CA ALA A 106 -11.48 -16.85 2.15
C ALA A 106 -12.82 -16.22 2.59
N LEU A 107 -12.94 -14.88 2.58
CA LEU A 107 -14.14 -14.18 3.02
C LEU A 107 -15.26 -14.25 1.96
N ASN A 108 -16.46 -14.67 2.38
CA ASN A 108 -17.65 -14.64 1.54
C ASN A 108 -18.21 -13.21 1.44
N PRO A 109 -18.28 -12.59 0.25
CA PRO A 109 -18.88 -11.27 0.08
C PRO A 109 -20.34 -11.17 0.54
N LYS A 110 -21.11 -12.26 0.49
CA LYS A 110 -22.50 -12.31 0.99
C LYS A 110 -22.58 -12.12 2.50
N ASP A 111 -21.50 -12.44 3.24
CA ASP A 111 -21.43 -12.27 4.69
C ASP A 111 -21.03 -10.84 5.09
N ILE A 112 -20.60 -10.01 4.15
CA ILE A 112 -20.23 -8.62 4.43
C ILE A 112 -21.49 -7.81 4.76
N ALA A 113 -21.52 -7.26 5.97
CA ALA A 113 -22.59 -6.38 6.42
C ALA A 113 -22.35 -4.93 5.95
N LYS A 114 -21.13 -4.43 6.14
CA LYS A 114 -20.69 -3.09 5.79
C LYS A 114 -19.18 -3.02 5.70
N ILE A 115 -18.68 -1.97 5.07
CA ILE A 115 -17.25 -1.65 5.01
C ILE A 115 -17.05 -0.28 5.65
N ASP A 116 -16.18 -0.21 6.64
CA ASP A 116 -15.78 1.01 7.32
C ASP A 116 -14.48 1.48 6.66
N PHE A 117 -14.58 2.44 5.73
CA PHE A 117 -13.44 3.01 5.02
C PHE A 117 -12.96 4.24 5.77
N ILE A 118 -11.80 4.12 6.41
CA ILE A 118 -11.17 5.18 7.20
C ILE A 118 -10.06 5.78 6.34
N ASN A 119 -10.28 6.96 5.81
CA ASN A 119 -9.34 7.72 5.00
C ASN A 119 -8.53 8.75 5.82
N ASN A 120 -8.76 8.77 7.11
CA ASN A 120 -8.03 9.55 8.10
C ASN A 120 -7.85 8.71 9.38
N PRO A 121 -7.01 7.66 9.32
CA PRO A 121 -6.81 6.77 10.46
C PRO A 121 -6.18 7.50 11.65
N GLY A 122 -6.68 7.26 12.87
CA GLY A 122 -6.15 7.82 14.12
C GLY A 122 -4.77 7.28 14.48
N VAL A 123 -4.15 7.84 15.51
CA VAL A 123 -2.80 7.46 15.99
C VAL A 123 -2.69 5.98 16.42
N ARG A 124 -3.80 5.35 16.74
CA ARG A 124 -3.88 3.93 17.12
C ARG A 124 -3.58 2.95 15.96
N TYR A 125 -3.62 3.40 14.71
CA TYR A 125 -3.35 2.54 13.56
C TYR A 125 -1.87 2.45 13.19
N GLY A 126 -1.02 3.17 13.92
CA GLY A 126 0.43 3.22 13.71
C GLY A 126 0.83 4.25 12.64
N ASP A 127 2.13 4.35 12.43
CA ASP A 127 2.73 5.30 11.50
C ASP A 127 2.66 4.79 10.06
N GLY A 128 2.59 5.71 9.11
CA GLY A 128 2.65 5.39 7.67
C GLY A 128 1.39 4.74 7.10
N ILE A 129 0.30 4.62 7.87
CA ILE A 129 -1.00 4.14 7.38
C ILE A 129 -1.85 5.32 6.94
N ALA A 130 -2.11 5.42 5.63
CA ALA A 130 -2.96 6.46 5.05
C ALA A 130 -4.42 6.04 4.95
N TYR A 131 -4.69 4.76 4.79
CA TYR A 131 -6.04 4.21 4.62
C TYR A 131 -6.24 2.95 5.44
N VAL A 132 -7.43 2.82 6.05
CA VAL A 132 -7.86 1.58 6.70
C VAL A 132 -9.19 1.15 6.08
N ILE A 133 -9.26 -0.08 5.61
CA ILE A 133 -10.50 -0.70 5.13
C ILE A 133 -10.90 -1.77 6.14
N ASN A 134 -11.91 -1.50 6.96
CA ASN A 134 -12.40 -2.47 7.93
C ASN A 134 -13.70 -3.10 7.43
N ILE A 135 -13.66 -4.37 7.09
CA ILE A 135 -14.77 -5.14 6.57
C ILE A 135 -15.51 -5.77 7.75
N VAL A 136 -16.75 -5.36 7.96
CA VAL A 136 -17.60 -5.90 9.03
C VAL A 136 -18.51 -6.97 8.45
N THR A 137 -18.41 -8.18 8.98
CA THR A 137 -19.18 -9.33 8.52
C THR A 137 -20.37 -9.63 9.41
N ARG A 138 -21.38 -10.29 8.80
CA ARG A 138 -22.42 -11.00 9.54
C ARG A 138 -21.79 -12.28 10.10
N ARG A 139 -22.28 -12.74 11.24
CA ARG A 139 -21.67 -13.84 11.97
C ARG A 139 -22.11 -15.19 11.43
N ASN A 140 -21.16 -16.10 11.20
CA ASN A 140 -21.40 -17.48 10.79
C ASN A 140 -21.21 -18.44 11.96
N GLY A 141 -21.93 -19.57 11.93
CA GLY A 141 -21.94 -20.58 12.97
C GLY A 141 -21.02 -21.75 12.77
N SER A 142 -21.33 -22.85 13.48
CA SER A 142 -20.62 -24.11 13.30
C SER A 142 -20.74 -24.58 11.85
N GLY A 143 -19.61 -24.95 11.24
CA GLY A 143 -19.55 -25.37 9.86
C GLY A 143 -18.14 -25.39 9.31
N TYR A 144 -18.02 -25.57 8.02
CA TYR A 144 -16.75 -25.53 7.33
C TYR A 144 -16.81 -24.70 6.04
N THR A 145 -15.68 -24.16 5.66
CA THR A 145 -15.46 -23.51 4.37
C THR A 145 -14.19 -24.09 3.76
N VAL A 146 -14.25 -24.51 2.50
CA VAL A 146 -13.09 -24.93 1.71
C VAL A 146 -13.16 -24.18 0.39
N GLY A 147 -12.00 -23.75 -0.11
CA GLY A 147 -11.98 -23.06 -1.40
C GLY A 147 -10.59 -22.98 -2.01
N MET A 148 -10.59 -22.51 -3.24
CA MET A 148 -9.39 -22.23 -4.03
C MET A 148 -9.60 -20.94 -4.84
N ASP A 149 -8.50 -20.25 -5.10
CA ASP A 149 -8.43 -19.11 -6.01
C ASP A 149 -7.19 -19.30 -6.87
N LEU A 150 -7.39 -19.55 -8.17
CA LEU A 150 -6.33 -19.90 -9.11
C LEU A 150 -6.24 -18.82 -10.18
N THR A 151 -5.11 -18.17 -10.30
CA THR A 151 -4.86 -17.11 -11.28
C THR A 151 -3.67 -17.48 -12.15
N SER A 152 -3.88 -17.55 -13.46
CA SER A 152 -2.82 -17.82 -14.43
C SER A 152 -2.85 -16.81 -15.57
N ALA A 153 -1.71 -16.23 -15.88
CA ALA A 153 -1.55 -15.45 -17.08
C ALA A 153 -1.45 -16.36 -18.32
N LEU A 154 -2.20 -16.01 -19.36
CA LEU A 154 -2.22 -16.76 -20.62
C LEU A 154 -1.16 -16.29 -21.62
N THR A 155 -0.67 -15.05 -21.45
CA THR A 155 0.30 -14.41 -22.36
C THR A 155 1.73 -14.44 -21.83
N THR A 156 1.94 -14.83 -20.58
CA THR A 156 3.24 -14.92 -19.91
C THR A 156 3.23 -16.03 -18.87
N LEU A 157 4.39 -16.48 -18.42
CA LEU A 157 4.48 -17.44 -17.31
C LEU A 157 4.41 -16.72 -15.97
N GLN A 158 3.18 -16.52 -15.50
CA GLN A 158 2.89 -15.90 -14.21
C GLN A 158 1.64 -16.56 -13.64
N GLY A 159 1.68 -16.92 -12.36
CA GLY A 159 0.57 -17.52 -11.64
C GLY A 159 0.54 -17.11 -10.19
N ASP A 160 -0.64 -17.22 -9.59
CA ASP A 160 -0.92 -16.93 -8.20
C ASP A 160 -2.09 -17.82 -7.74
N ASP A 161 -1.76 -18.92 -7.05
CA ASP A 161 -2.69 -19.98 -6.71
C ASP A 161 -2.77 -20.15 -5.21
N MET A 162 -3.99 -20.15 -4.68
CA MET A 162 -4.26 -20.33 -3.26
C MET A 162 -5.30 -21.40 -3.00
N VAL A 163 -5.07 -22.22 -1.98
CA VAL A 163 -6.06 -23.11 -1.38
C VAL A 163 -6.24 -22.79 0.09
N TYR A 164 -7.46 -22.91 0.60
CA TYR A 164 -7.75 -22.61 1.99
C TYR A 164 -8.86 -23.49 2.55
N GLY A 165 -8.81 -23.70 3.86
CA GLY A 165 -9.82 -24.41 4.62
C GLY A 165 -10.06 -23.74 5.97
N LYS A 166 -11.31 -23.75 6.42
CA LYS A 166 -11.75 -23.21 7.70
C LYS A 166 -12.78 -24.12 8.32
N TRP A 167 -12.61 -24.43 9.58
CA TRP A 167 -13.53 -25.25 10.34
C TRP A 167 -13.91 -24.58 11.65
N ASN A 168 -15.21 -24.43 11.88
CA ASN A 168 -15.79 -23.76 13.05
C ASN A 168 -16.60 -24.77 13.86
N LYS A 169 -16.32 -24.87 15.16
CA LYS A 169 -17.09 -25.66 16.11
C LYS A 169 -17.29 -24.91 17.42
N GLY A 170 -18.51 -24.46 17.68
CA GLY A 170 -18.84 -23.71 18.89
C GLY A 170 -18.03 -22.41 18.99
N LYS A 171 -17.15 -22.31 20.01
CA LYS A 171 -16.30 -21.15 20.27
C LYS A 171 -14.95 -21.18 19.53
N SER A 172 -14.61 -22.31 18.91
CA SER A 172 -13.32 -22.54 18.27
C SER A 172 -13.40 -22.51 16.76
N GLU A 173 -12.40 -21.95 16.13
CA GLU A 173 -12.19 -21.91 14.70
C GLU A 173 -10.75 -22.30 14.39
N LEU A 174 -10.56 -23.24 13.47
CA LEU A 174 -9.25 -23.58 12.90
C LEU A 174 -9.27 -23.25 11.43
N SER A 175 -8.26 -22.52 10.95
CA SER A 175 -8.10 -22.20 9.52
C SER A 175 -6.69 -22.50 9.04
N PHE A 176 -6.61 -22.98 7.80
CA PHE A 176 -5.36 -23.22 7.08
C PHE A 176 -5.44 -22.56 5.71
N SER A 177 -4.33 -22.00 5.26
CA SER A 177 -4.16 -21.52 3.89
C SER A 177 -2.76 -21.82 3.38
N TYR A 178 -2.67 -22.11 2.09
CA TYR A 178 -1.42 -22.26 1.36
C TYR A 178 -1.54 -21.51 0.05
N ASP A 179 -0.56 -20.66 -0.20
CA ASP A 179 -0.44 -19.81 -1.37
C ASP A 179 0.88 -20.10 -2.08
N VAL A 180 0.84 -20.19 -3.39
CA VAL A 180 2.02 -20.27 -4.25
C VAL A 180 1.88 -19.25 -5.37
N SER A 181 2.86 -18.37 -5.48
CA SER A 181 2.91 -17.41 -6.57
C SER A 181 4.27 -17.45 -7.25
N GLY A 182 4.28 -17.18 -8.54
CA GLY A 182 5.54 -17.19 -9.26
C GLY A 182 5.43 -16.60 -10.66
N TYR A 183 6.58 -16.23 -11.18
CA TYR A 183 6.70 -15.74 -12.54
C TYR A 183 8.05 -16.13 -13.16
N LYS A 184 8.05 -16.23 -14.48
CA LYS A 184 9.25 -16.33 -15.31
C LYS A 184 9.04 -15.46 -16.55
N THR A 185 9.63 -14.28 -16.54
CA THR A 185 9.47 -13.30 -17.60
C THR A 185 10.78 -13.02 -18.32
N LYS A 186 10.71 -12.79 -19.60
CA LYS A 186 11.83 -12.41 -20.46
C LYS A 186 11.51 -11.10 -21.15
N GLY A 187 12.56 -10.31 -21.45
CA GLY A 187 12.42 -9.10 -22.26
C GLY A 187 11.91 -7.89 -21.47
N GLU A 188 12.01 -7.88 -20.15
CA GLU A 188 12.00 -6.65 -19.36
C GLU A 188 13.24 -5.85 -19.78
N LYS A 189 13.06 -4.59 -20.18
CA LYS A 189 14.13 -3.77 -20.73
C LYS A 189 14.18 -2.40 -20.09
N SER A 190 15.37 -1.91 -19.81
CA SER A 190 15.61 -0.52 -19.48
C SER A 190 16.58 0.11 -20.49
N LYS A 191 16.39 1.41 -20.74
CA LYS A 191 17.32 2.26 -21.45
C LYS A 191 17.75 3.37 -20.51
N GLN A 192 19.04 3.53 -20.33
CA GLN A 192 19.58 4.55 -19.46
C GLN A 192 20.65 5.35 -20.23
N SER A 193 20.57 6.68 -20.13
CA SER A 193 21.66 7.59 -20.46
C SER A 193 22.09 8.30 -19.18
N ALA A 194 23.38 8.36 -18.93
CA ALA A 194 23.96 9.00 -17.76
C ALA A 194 25.14 9.90 -18.16
N ASP A 195 25.01 11.18 -17.81
CA ASP A 195 26.03 12.20 -17.99
C ASP A 195 26.72 12.45 -16.65
N TYR A 196 28.01 12.18 -16.58
CA TYR A 196 28.84 12.36 -15.41
C TYR A 196 29.73 13.59 -15.59
N THR A 197 29.60 14.60 -14.73
CA THR A 197 30.46 15.76 -14.71
C THR A 197 31.74 15.42 -13.97
N LEU A 198 32.86 15.25 -14.67
CA LEU A 198 34.17 14.93 -14.13
C LEU A 198 34.77 16.13 -13.37
N LYS A 199 35.84 15.87 -12.60
CA LYS A 199 36.53 16.91 -11.81
C LYS A 199 37.09 18.06 -12.64
N ASP A 200 37.50 17.77 -13.86
CA ASP A 200 38.02 18.77 -14.82
C ASP A 200 36.91 19.51 -15.61
N GLY A 201 35.64 19.24 -15.30
CA GLY A 201 34.47 19.85 -15.94
C GLY A 201 34.01 19.19 -17.23
N ARG A 202 34.72 18.16 -17.73
CA ARG A 202 34.26 17.38 -18.86
C ARG A 202 33.02 16.56 -18.51
N ILE A 203 32.11 16.43 -19.46
CA ILE A 203 30.95 15.53 -19.33
C ILE A 203 31.31 14.18 -19.96
N TYR A 204 31.14 13.12 -19.18
CA TYR A 204 31.36 11.76 -19.59
C TYR A 204 30.03 11.01 -19.68
N THR A 205 29.57 10.73 -20.90
CA THR A 205 28.29 10.10 -21.16
C THR A 205 28.42 8.60 -21.33
N ILE A 206 27.60 7.85 -20.61
CA ILE A 206 27.48 6.40 -20.76
C ILE A 206 26.02 6.05 -21.03
N GLU A 207 25.77 5.28 -22.09
CA GLU A 207 24.48 4.65 -22.34
C GLU A 207 24.50 3.18 -21.91
N ARG A 208 23.44 2.74 -21.23
CA ARG A 208 23.24 1.35 -20.76
C ARG A 208 21.88 0.86 -21.21
N ASN A 209 21.86 -0.02 -22.19
CA ASN A 209 20.63 -0.50 -22.82
C ASN A 209 20.47 -2.00 -22.62
N ASP A 210 19.40 -2.44 -21.94
CA ASP A 210 19.10 -3.86 -21.76
C ASP A 210 18.79 -4.52 -23.11
N VAL A 211 19.53 -5.57 -23.45
CA VAL A 211 19.30 -6.37 -24.67
C VAL A 211 18.65 -7.71 -24.34
N GLU A 212 19.02 -8.31 -23.24
CA GLU A 212 18.46 -9.56 -22.76
C GLU A 212 18.21 -9.50 -21.26
N SER A 213 17.08 -10.07 -20.81
CA SER A 213 16.79 -10.21 -19.38
C SER A 213 15.95 -11.44 -19.11
N LEU A 214 16.17 -12.03 -17.95
CA LEU A 214 15.33 -13.05 -17.33
C LEU A 214 15.01 -12.63 -15.91
N ARG A 215 13.73 -12.62 -15.57
CA ARG A 215 13.24 -12.48 -14.21
C ARG A 215 12.46 -13.72 -13.84
N LYS A 216 12.81 -14.34 -12.71
CA LYS A 216 12.20 -15.57 -12.22
C LYS A 216 12.12 -15.53 -10.70
N SER A 217 10.95 -15.83 -10.17
CA SER A 217 10.73 -15.96 -8.74
C SER A 217 9.61 -16.94 -8.47
N ILE A 218 9.71 -17.64 -7.35
CA ILE A 218 8.64 -18.44 -6.77
C ILE A 218 8.54 -18.13 -5.29
N SER A 219 7.33 -17.96 -4.81
CA SER A 219 7.00 -17.69 -3.41
C SER A 219 5.99 -18.70 -2.91
N HIS A 220 6.19 -19.21 -1.72
CA HIS A 220 5.28 -20.07 -0.99
C HIS A 220 4.95 -19.43 0.33
N ASP A 221 3.67 -19.34 0.70
CA ASP A 221 3.20 -18.84 1.99
C ASP A 221 2.20 -19.84 2.59
N ALA A 222 2.48 -20.33 3.78
CA ALA A 222 1.60 -21.21 4.52
C ALA A 222 1.19 -20.58 5.85
N LYS A 223 -0.09 -20.68 6.22
CA LYS A 223 -0.60 -20.11 7.46
C LYS A 223 -1.60 -21.06 8.13
N LEU A 224 -1.41 -21.27 9.43
CA LEU A 224 -2.33 -21.97 10.32
C LEU A 224 -2.78 -21.01 11.41
N THR A 225 -4.10 -20.90 11.62
CA THR A 225 -4.66 -20.00 12.63
C THR A 225 -5.68 -20.73 13.48
N TYR A 226 -5.55 -20.59 14.78
CA TYR A 226 -6.55 -21.01 15.78
C TYR A 226 -7.18 -19.76 16.41
N ASN A 227 -8.50 -19.69 16.38
CA ASN A 227 -9.31 -18.67 17.03
C ASN A 227 -10.19 -19.30 18.09
N TRP A 228 -10.27 -18.67 19.25
CA TRP A 228 -11.24 -18.97 20.29
C TRP A 228 -11.96 -17.69 20.69
N ALA A 229 -13.30 -17.73 20.76
CA ALA A 229 -14.10 -16.57 21.11
C ALA A 229 -15.26 -16.95 22.02
N ASP A 230 -15.33 -16.31 23.18
CA ASP A 230 -16.49 -16.38 24.06
C ASP A 230 -17.42 -15.21 23.75
N SER A 231 -18.30 -15.42 22.77
CA SER A 231 -19.19 -14.38 22.25
C SER A 231 -18.42 -13.10 21.81
N THR A 232 -18.69 -11.95 22.43
CA THR A 232 -17.97 -10.69 22.18
C THR A 232 -17.05 -10.31 23.34
N ALA A 233 -17.04 -11.10 24.43
CA ALA A 233 -16.39 -10.70 25.66
C ALA A 233 -14.89 -11.03 25.70
N THR A 234 -14.49 -12.18 25.14
CA THR A 234 -13.09 -12.58 25.09
C THR A 234 -12.78 -13.23 23.77
N VAL A 235 -11.63 -12.86 23.20
CA VAL A 235 -11.09 -13.41 21.95
C VAL A 235 -9.62 -13.74 22.16
N PHE A 236 -9.25 -14.96 21.78
CA PHE A 236 -7.87 -15.40 21.68
C PHE A 236 -7.60 -15.89 20.26
N GLN A 237 -6.49 -15.49 19.68
CA GLN A 237 -6.02 -15.98 18.38
C GLN A 237 -4.53 -16.30 18.47
N ALA A 238 -4.15 -17.44 17.93
CA ALA A 238 -2.77 -17.79 17.69
C ALA A 238 -2.62 -18.18 16.21
N SER A 239 -1.64 -17.60 15.51
CA SER A 239 -1.32 -17.99 14.14
C SER A 239 0.16 -18.24 13.96
N LEU A 240 0.47 -19.30 13.22
CA LEU A 240 1.80 -19.64 12.74
C LEU A 240 1.79 -19.52 11.23
N SER A 241 2.70 -18.74 10.67
CA SER A 241 2.88 -18.62 9.23
C SER A 241 4.35 -18.69 8.84
N GLY A 242 4.62 -19.07 7.59
CA GLY A 242 5.96 -19.08 7.05
C GLY A 242 5.92 -18.73 5.57
N ALA A 243 6.77 -17.79 5.15
CA ALA A 243 6.98 -17.48 3.75
C ALA A 243 8.37 -17.98 3.32
N PHE A 244 8.43 -18.60 2.15
CA PHE A 244 9.65 -19.00 1.47
C PHE A 244 9.67 -18.36 0.09
N ASN A 245 10.73 -17.60 -0.21
CA ASN A 245 10.91 -16.96 -1.51
C ASN A 245 12.22 -17.45 -2.13
N ASN A 246 12.19 -17.71 -3.44
CA ASN A 246 13.37 -18.13 -4.20
C ASN A 246 13.37 -17.49 -5.60
N ALA A 247 14.40 -16.71 -5.87
CA ALA A 247 14.68 -16.07 -7.15
C ALA A 247 16.10 -16.49 -7.63
N PRO A 248 16.24 -17.68 -8.22
CA PRO A 248 17.55 -18.35 -8.34
C PRO A 248 18.44 -17.81 -9.45
N ASP A 249 17.89 -17.26 -10.53
CA ASP A 249 18.67 -17.01 -11.76
C ASP A 249 18.15 -15.78 -12.50
N ASN A 250 18.14 -14.63 -11.82
CA ASN A 250 17.80 -13.37 -12.47
C ASN A 250 19.04 -12.79 -13.15
N TYR A 251 18.95 -12.49 -14.43
CA TYR A 251 20.07 -11.86 -15.14
C TYR A 251 19.59 -10.76 -16.09
N THR A 252 20.51 -9.86 -16.39
CA THR A 252 20.34 -8.82 -17.41
C THR A 252 21.67 -8.67 -18.16
N VAL A 253 21.60 -8.67 -19.49
CA VAL A 253 22.72 -8.29 -20.37
C VAL A 253 22.40 -6.92 -20.95
N LYS A 254 23.37 -6.02 -20.88
CA LYS A 254 23.27 -4.64 -21.37
C LYS A 254 24.31 -4.40 -22.46
N ASP A 255 23.91 -3.66 -23.49
CA ASP A 255 24.88 -2.99 -24.36
C ASP A 255 25.27 -1.67 -23.72
N ILE A 256 26.57 -1.48 -23.55
CA ILE A 256 27.18 -0.26 -23.03
C ILE A 256 27.81 0.50 -24.19
N VAL A 257 27.45 1.78 -24.30
CA VAL A 257 28.11 2.73 -25.23
C VAL A 257 28.78 3.80 -24.39
N ASP A 258 30.10 3.88 -24.52
CA ASP A 258 30.97 4.76 -23.77
C ASP A 258 31.83 5.55 -24.81
N GLY A 259 31.35 6.69 -25.23
CA GLY A 259 31.94 7.43 -26.33
C GLY A 259 31.97 6.59 -27.62
N THR A 260 33.16 6.16 -28.04
CA THR A 260 33.35 5.30 -29.23
C THR A 260 33.42 3.81 -28.89
N ARG A 261 33.52 3.45 -27.62
CA ARG A 261 33.60 2.06 -27.19
C ARG A 261 32.20 1.45 -27.02
N GLN A 262 32.05 0.24 -27.52
CA GLN A 262 30.85 -0.55 -27.32
C GLN A 262 31.22 -1.92 -26.77
N TYR A 263 30.58 -2.31 -25.66
CA TYR A 263 30.83 -3.58 -25.01
C TYR A 263 29.59 -4.04 -24.24
N LYS A 264 29.64 -5.26 -23.70
CA LYS A 264 28.51 -5.82 -22.93
C LYS A 264 28.79 -5.79 -21.44
N ALA A 265 27.76 -5.46 -20.68
CA ALA A 265 27.74 -5.66 -19.24
C ALA A 265 26.76 -6.79 -18.88
N THR A 266 27.07 -7.52 -17.81
CA THR A 266 26.23 -8.61 -17.32
C THR A 266 25.95 -8.42 -15.83
N SER A 267 24.68 -8.51 -15.46
CA SER A 267 24.22 -8.50 -14.06
C SER A 267 23.51 -9.83 -13.76
N ILE A 268 23.89 -10.49 -12.67
CA ILE A 268 23.24 -11.71 -12.18
C ILE A 268 22.88 -11.51 -10.72
N ALA A 269 21.63 -11.79 -10.34
CA ALA A 269 21.17 -11.73 -8.95
C ALA A 269 20.45 -13.03 -8.57
N LYS A 270 20.73 -13.50 -7.36
CA LYS A 270 20.07 -14.65 -6.74
C LYS A 270 19.59 -14.23 -5.36
N ASP A 271 18.34 -14.49 -5.07
CA ASP A 271 17.75 -14.19 -3.77
C ASP A 271 17.00 -15.41 -3.24
N LYS A 272 17.22 -15.72 -1.96
CA LYS A 272 16.47 -16.73 -1.24
C LYS A 272 16.17 -16.23 0.16
N SER A 273 14.92 -16.38 0.61
CA SER A 273 14.56 -16.03 1.98
C SER A 273 13.54 -16.97 2.57
N TYR A 274 13.60 -17.10 3.90
CA TYR A 274 12.65 -17.83 4.72
C TYR A 274 12.26 -16.98 5.91
N SER A 275 10.94 -16.84 6.17
CA SER A 275 10.44 -15.98 7.25
C SER A 275 9.26 -16.59 8.01
N PRO A 276 9.52 -17.39 9.09
CA PRO A 276 8.49 -17.82 10.02
C PRO A 276 8.01 -16.67 10.91
N VAL A 277 6.71 -16.66 11.21
CA VAL A 277 6.04 -15.68 12.05
C VAL A 277 5.08 -16.38 13.01
N LEU A 278 5.21 -16.08 14.31
CA LEU A 278 4.25 -16.44 15.35
C LEU A 278 3.52 -15.17 15.79
N ASP A 279 2.19 -15.18 15.73
CA ASP A 279 1.34 -14.05 16.11
C ASP A 279 0.30 -14.50 17.14
N ILE A 280 0.32 -13.88 18.32
CA ILE A 280 -0.59 -14.17 19.44
C ILE A 280 -1.37 -12.92 19.78
N TYR A 281 -2.69 -13.01 19.77
CA TYR A 281 -3.61 -11.92 20.02
C TYR A 281 -4.60 -12.28 21.13
N PHE A 282 -4.87 -11.30 22.00
CA PHE A 282 -5.85 -11.39 23.07
C PHE A 282 -6.69 -10.12 23.12
N PHE A 283 -8.00 -10.28 23.22
CA PHE A 283 -8.96 -9.21 23.48
C PHE A 283 -9.89 -9.61 24.61
N ARG A 284 -10.17 -8.69 25.53
CA ARG A 284 -11.16 -8.87 26.59
C ARG A 284 -11.98 -7.60 26.82
N GLN A 285 -13.29 -7.77 26.82
CA GLN A 285 -14.23 -6.78 27.32
C GLN A 285 -14.25 -6.85 28.85
N LEU A 286 -13.73 -5.83 29.52
CA LEU A 286 -13.68 -5.77 30.99
C LEU A 286 -15.03 -5.39 31.57
N THR A 287 -15.70 -4.40 30.95
CA THR A 287 -17.05 -3.94 31.24
C THR A 287 -17.78 -3.63 29.92
N PRO A 288 -19.10 -3.35 29.91
CA PRO A 288 -19.77 -2.95 28.67
C PRO A 288 -19.13 -1.74 27.94
N ARG A 289 -18.33 -0.94 28.65
CA ARG A 289 -17.67 0.26 28.11
C ARG A 289 -16.16 0.13 27.98
N GLN A 290 -15.53 -0.80 28.70
CA GLN A 290 -14.08 -0.90 28.77
C GLN A 290 -13.59 -2.18 28.11
N SER A 291 -12.50 -2.09 27.36
CA SER A 291 -11.83 -3.24 26.74
C SER A 291 -10.32 -3.10 26.78
N ILE A 292 -9.65 -4.23 26.81
CA ILE A 292 -8.21 -4.35 26.65
C ILE A 292 -7.90 -5.26 25.47
N THR A 293 -6.88 -4.87 24.72
CA THR A 293 -6.34 -5.64 23.59
C THR A 293 -4.85 -5.81 23.80
N ALA A 294 -4.33 -7.01 23.62
CA ALA A 294 -2.90 -7.29 23.63
C ALA A 294 -2.50 -8.10 22.40
N ASN A 295 -1.32 -7.83 21.85
CA ASN A 295 -0.76 -8.57 20.73
C ASN A 295 0.74 -8.75 20.91
N ALA A 296 1.26 -9.91 20.44
CA ALA A 296 2.69 -10.19 20.39
C ALA A 296 3.00 -10.94 19.09
N VAL A 297 3.95 -10.41 18.29
CA VAL A 297 4.37 -11.00 17.03
C VAL A 297 5.88 -11.22 17.04
N GLY A 298 6.30 -12.48 16.97
CA GLY A 298 7.68 -12.88 16.75
C GLY A 298 7.93 -13.21 15.29
N THR A 299 8.95 -12.59 14.68
CA THR A 299 9.36 -12.85 13.30
C THR A 299 10.85 -13.16 13.25
N TYR A 300 11.20 -14.19 12.48
CA TYR A 300 12.59 -14.46 12.11
C TYR A 300 12.69 -14.45 10.59
N ILE A 301 13.74 -13.78 10.04
CA ILE A 301 13.98 -13.72 8.61
C ILE A 301 15.42 -14.18 8.37
N SER A 302 15.60 -15.17 7.51
CA SER A 302 16.90 -15.59 6.97
C SER A 302 16.92 -15.27 5.49
N THR A 303 17.94 -14.53 5.04
CA THR A 303 18.06 -14.10 3.64
C THR A 303 19.45 -14.45 3.13
N GLN A 304 19.53 -14.99 1.93
CA GLN A 304 20.75 -15.24 1.18
C GLN A 304 20.63 -14.52 -0.16
N THR A 305 21.53 -13.58 -0.41
CA THR A 305 21.59 -12.82 -1.66
C THR A 305 22.98 -13.02 -2.28
N SER A 306 23.03 -13.27 -3.58
CA SER A 306 24.27 -13.27 -4.37
C SER A 306 24.11 -12.29 -5.51
N SER A 307 25.09 -11.41 -5.69
CA SER A 307 25.12 -10.40 -6.75
C SER A 307 26.42 -10.46 -7.51
N PHE A 308 26.34 -10.48 -8.83
CA PHE A 308 27.45 -10.37 -9.75
C PHE A 308 27.15 -9.29 -10.77
N TYR A 309 28.09 -8.40 -10.98
CA TYR A 309 28.03 -7.36 -11.99
C TYR A 309 29.37 -7.22 -12.69
N ASP A 310 29.36 -7.23 -14.02
CA ASP A 310 30.55 -7.03 -14.84
C ASP A 310 30.25 -5.99 -15.93
N GLU A 311 30.89 -4.85 -15.83
CA GLU A 311 30.93 -3.74 -16.81
C GLU A 311 32.40 -3.41 -17.10
N GLY A 312 33.14 -4.41 -17.57
CA GLY A 312 34.59 -4.30 -17.84
C GLY A 312 35.51 -4.62 -16.65
N ALA A 313 34.95 -4.67 -15.43
CA ALA A 313 35.62 -5.16 -14.23
C ALA A 313 34.58 -5.91 -13.38
N PRO A 314 34.75 -7.23 -13.19
CA PRO A 314 33.80 -8.03 -12.43
C PRO A 314 33.76 -7.57 -10.95
N TYR A 315 32.56 -7.61 -10.37
CA TYR A 315 32.28 -7.30 -8.98
C TYR A 315 31.27 -8.29 -8.44
N LYS A 316 31.65 -9.03 -7.41
CA LYS A 316 30.79 -10.07 -6.85
C LYS A 316 30.74 -9.98 -5.33
N TYR A 317 29.55 -10.10 -4.78
CA TYR A 317 29.37 -10.26 -3.34
C TYR A 317 28.20 -11.18 -3.02
N ASP A 318 28.27 -11.79 -1.85
CA ASP A 318 27.23 -12.60 -1.24
C ASP A 318 26.84 -11.96 0.08
N VAL A 319 25.55 -12.04 0.45
CA VAL A 319 25.04 -11.53 1.74
C VAL A 319 24.31 -12.65 2.45
N ASP A 320 24.70 -12.95 3.69
CA ASP A 320 23.98 -13.80 4.63
C ASP A 320 23.34 -12.89 5.70
N GLY A 321 22.02 -12.70 5.59
CA GLY A 321 21.23 -11.82 6.44
C GLY A 321 20.37 -12.62 7.43
N LYS A 322 20.37 -12.19 8.70
CA LYS A 322 19.51 -12.74 9.75
C LYS A 322 18.85 -11.60 10.51
N THR A 323 17.52 -11.63 10.57
CA THR A 323 16.73 -10.65 11.32
C THR A 323 15.84 -11.39 12.31
N ALA A 324 15.82 -10.94 13.55
CA ALA A 324 14.86 -11.39 14.57
C ALA A 324 14.13 -10.16 15.11
N SER A 325 12.81 -10.21 15.16
CA SER A 325 12.00 -9.12 15.71
C SER A 325 10.91 -9.60 16.62
N LEU A 326 10.60 -8.78 17.64
CA LEU A 326 9.46 -8.95 18.55
C LEU A 326 8.69 -7.63 18.59
N LEU A 327 7.43 -7.70 18.21
CA LEU A 327 6.50 -6.59 18.26
C LEU A 327 5.43 -6.91 19.30
N THR A 328 5.24 -6.02 20.28
CA THR A 328 4.21 -6.17 21.30
C THR A 328 3.38 -4.91 21.40
N GLU A 329 2.08 -5.05 21.62
CA GLU A 329 1.18 -3.93 21.76
C GLU A 329 0.09 -4.22 22.80
N VAL A 330 -0.25 -3.20 23.60
CA VAL A 330 -1.39 -3.23 24.52
C VAL A 330 -2.19 -1.96 24.33
N ILE A 331 -3.50 -2.08 24.13
CA ILE A 331 -4.44 -0.97 23.99
C ILE A 331 -5.56 -1.11 25.00
N TYR A 332 -5.85 -0.04 25.73
CA TYR A 332 -7.03 0.12 26.56
C TYR A 332 -7.99 1.11 25.89
N GLU A 333 -9.27 0.77 25.84
CA GLU A 333 -10.35 1.62 25.31
C GLU A 333 -11.47 1.74 26.35
N ASN A 334 -11.96 2.98 26.56
CA ASN A 334 -13.13 3.28 27.41
C ASN A 334 -14.13 4.14 26.66
N ARG A 335 -15.35 3.62 26.47
CA ARG A 335 -16.48 4.29 25.79
C ARG A 335 -17.32 5.03 26.80
N LEU A 336 -17.02 6.31 27.01
CA LEU A 336 -17.81 7.23 27.80
C LEU A 336 -18.99 7.76 26.93
N LYS A 337 -20.05 8.28 27.57
CA LYS A 337 -21.21 8.79 26.80
C LYS A 337 -20.84 9.87 25.80
N PRO A 338 -20.05 10.93 26.15
CA PRO A 338 -19.71 11.99 25.21
C PRO A 338 -18.55 11.64 24.26
N PHE A 339 -17.67 10.70 24.61
CA PHE A 339 -16.50 10.34 23.80
C PHE A 339 -15.98 8.94 24.13
N THR A 340 -15.13 8.42 23.23
CA THR A 340 -14.31 7.24 23.45
C THR A 340 -12.88 7.68 23.74
N PHE A 341 -12.31 7.23 24.83
CA PHE A 341 -10.90 7.38 25.17
C PHE A 341 -10.15 6.10 24.85
N SER A 342 -9.03 6.19 24.15
CA SER A 342 -8.15 5.08 23.83
C SER A 342 -6.71 5.44 24.21
N THR A 343 -5.98 4.53 24.82
CA THR A 343 -4.55 4.68 25.10
C THR A 343 -3.85 3.36 24.89
N GLY A 344 -2.57 3.40 24.54
CA GLY A 344 -1.82 2.18 24.30
C GLY A 344 -0.31 2.37 24.34
N LEU A 345 0.36 1.23 24.43
CA LEU A 345 1.82 1.08 24.35
C LEU A 345 2.13 0.05 23.28
N ASN A 346 3.10 0.35 22.45
CA ASN A 346 3.66 -0.56 21.45
C ASN A 346 5.18 -0.58 21.62
N ASN A 347 5.76 -1.78 21.67
CA ASN A 347 7.21 -1.95 21.65
C ASN A 347 7.61 -2.79 20.44
N SER A 348 8.59 -2.31 19.70
CA SER A 348 9.21 -2.99 18.55
C SER A 348 10.69 -3.16 18.81
N TYR A 349 11.11 -4.40 19.05
CA TYR A 349 12.52 -4.76 19.14
C TYR A 349 12.93 -5.53 17.90
N LYS A 350 14.08 -5.15 17.29
CA LYS A 350 14.60 -5.75 16.09
C LYS A 350 16.13 -5.89 16.17
N TYR A 351 16.62 -7.10 15.92
CA TYR A 351 18.04 -7.40 15.76
C TYR A 351 18.31 -7.83 14.32
N ILE A 352 19.32 -7.24 13.69
CA ILE A 352 19.75 -7.56 12.33
C ILE A 352 21.25 -7.85 12.34
N LYS A 353 21.62 -8.90 11.59
CA LYS A 353 23.01 -9.23 11.30
C LYS A 353 23.11 -9.53 9.80
N ASN A 354 23.83 -8.68 9.06
CA ASN A 354 24.11 -8.86 7.65
C ASN A 354 25.62 -9.02 7.46
N ASN A 355 26.02 -10.14 6.90
CA ASN A 355 27.41 -10.48 6.60
C ASN A 355 27.62 -10.44 5.09
N TYR A 356 28.32 -9.41 4.62
CA TYR A 356 28.70 -9.24 3.23
C TYR A 356 30.06 -9.92 3.01
N LEU A 357 30.18 -10.72 1.98
CA LEU A 357 31.37 -11.48 1.62
C LEU A 357 31.71 -11.22 0.15
N GLY A 358 32.99 -11.22 -0.18
CA GLY A 358 33.49 -10.94 -1.52
C GLY A 358 33.97 -9.50 -1.67
N ASP A 359 33.66 -8.86 -2.80
CA ASP A 359 34.13 -7.49 -3.09
C ASP A 359 33.45 -6.41 -2.21
N ALA A 360 32.27 -6.70 -1.64
CA ALA A 360 31.61 -5.86 -0.64
C ALA A 360 31.73 -6.46 0.77
N SER A 361 32.96 -6.63 1.26
CA SER A 361 33.17 -7.24 2.59
C SER A 361 32.80 -6.29 3.72
N SER A 362 31.73 -6.61 4.47
CA SER A 362 31.26 -5.86 5.64
C SER A 362 30.43 -6.74 6.57
N LEU A 363 30.49 -6.47 7.86
CA LEU A 363 29.62 -7.10 8.87
C LEU A 363 28.83 -6.03 9.61
N THR A 364 27.55 -5.90 9.26
CA THR A 364 26.63 -4.96 9.92
C THR A 364 25.81 -5.67 10.99
N LYS A 365 25.86 -5.15 12.22
CA LYS A 365 25.03 -5.59 13.34
C LYS A 365 24.22 -4.41 13.84
N THR A 366 22.90 -4.58 13.88
CA THR A 366 21.98 -3.52 14.28
C THR A 366 21.02 -4.02 15.35
N ASN A 367 20.87 -3.22 16.41
CA ASN A 367 19.74 -3.36 17.35
C ASN A 367 18.88 -2.11 17.25
N ASN A 368 17.59 -2.27 17.09
CA ASN A 368 16.62 -1.20 17.08
C ASN A 368 15.51 -1.52 18.07
N ASN A 369 15.31 -0.64 19.05
CA ASN A 369 14.20 -0.73 19.99
C ASN A 369 13.39 0.56 19.94
N ARG A 370 12.11 0.45 19.63
CA ARG A 370 11.16 1.55 19.59
C ARG A 370 10.03 1.30 20.58
N LEU A 371 9.87 2.21 21.54
CA LEU A 371 8.73 2.26 22.42
C LEU A 371 7.81 3.40 21.97
N TYR A 372 6.57 3.11 21.64
CA TYR A 372 5.54 4.06 21.24
C TYR A 372 4.40 4.06 22.25
N ALA A 373 4.03 5.25 22.72
CA ALA A 373 2.86 5.46 23.58
C ALA A 373 1.90 6.44 22.90
N PHE A 374 0.59 6.21 23.05
CA PHE A 374 -0.41 7.12 22.52
C PHE A 374 -1.63 7.27 23.44
N ALA A 375 -2.33 8.40 23.25
CA ALA A 375 -3.66 8.66 23.78
C ALA A 375 -4.51 9.33 22.71
N GLU A 376 -5.79 8.95 22.62
CA GLU A 376 -6.75 9.46 21.63
C GLU A 376 -8.12 9.64 22.28
N ILE A 377 -8.78 10.77 21.98
CA ILE A 377 -10.17 11.04 22.33
C ILE A 377 -10.96 11.22 21.02
N LYS A 378 -12.07 10.48 20.88
CA LYS A 378 -12.96 10.56 19.72
C LYS A 378 -14.39 10.69 20.18
N GLY A 379 -15.11 11.68 19.63
CA GLY A 379 -16.49 11.94 20.04
C GLY A 379 -17.33 12.64 18.99
N MET A 380 -18.60 12.86 19.35
CA MET A 380 -19.57 13.57 18.53
C MET A 380 -20.34 14.54 19.42
N LEU A 381 -20.36 15.80 19.02
CA LEU A 381 -21.18 16.89 19.57
C LEU A 381 -21.92 17.52 18.39
N GLN A 382 -23.11 17.00 18.07
CA GLN A 382 -23.86 17.45 16.88
C GLN A 382 -23.94 18.98 16.77
N PRO A 383 -23.62 19.56 15.61
CA PRO A 383 -23.31 18.92 14.31
C PRO A 383 -21.83 18.55 14.10
N PHE A 384 -20.99 18.59 15.13
CA PHE A 384 -19.55 18.32 15.04
C PHE A 384 -19.20 16.90 15.45
N SER A 385 -18.24 16.31 14.72
CA SER A 385 -17.52 15.09 15.11
C SER A 385 -16.03 15.41 15.19
N TYR A 386 -15.34 14.86 16.20
CA TYR A 386 -13.92 15.15 16.42
C TYR A 386 -13.13 13.91 16.80
N ALA A 387 -11.84 13.91 16.46
CA ALA A 387 -10.86 12.97 16.95
C ALA A 387 -9.55 13.74 17.23
N LEU A 388 -9.04 13.62 18.45
CA LEU A 388 -7.80 14.26 18.90
C LEU A 388 -6.90 13.18 19.47
N GLY A 389 -5.69 13.05 18.93
CA GLY A 389 -4.73 12.05 19.35
C GLY A 389 -3.31 12.63 19.48
N MET A 390 -2.54 12.08 20.40
CA MET A 390 -1.13 12.31 20.55
C MET A 390 -0.39 10.99 20.71
N GLY A 391 0.63 10.77 19.88
CA GLY A 391 1.58 9.69 20.02
C GLY A 391 2.98 10.23 20.28
N ALA A 392 3.80 9.44 20.97
CA ALA A 392 5.23 9.71 21.15
C ALA A 392 6.01 8.41 21.07
N SER A 393 7.16 8.42 20.38
CA SER A 393 8.08 7.28 20.39
C SER A 393 9.42 7.67 20.98
N PHE A 394 10.00 6.75 21.74
CA PHE A 394 11.43 6.73 22.04
C PHE A 394 12.08 5.61 21.22
N ILE A 395 13.09 5.95 20.43
CA ILE A 395 13.80 5.03 19.55
C ILE A 395 15.25 4.98 20.02
N HIS A 396 15.69 3.78 20.40
CA HIS A 396 17.08 3.46 20.69
C HIS A 396 17.62 2.57 19.59
N TYR A 397 18.63 3.05 18.87
CA TYR A 397 19.23 2.38 17.75
C TYR A 397 20.72 2.24 17.95
N THR A 398 21.28 1.05 17.74
CA THR A 398 22.73 0.81 17.75
C THR A 398 23.16 0.11 16.48
N GLN A 399 24.24 0.55 15.87
CA GLN A 399 24.86 -0.09 14.70
C GLN A 399 26.37 -0.09 14.84
N ASN A 400 26.98 -1.27 14.78
CA ASN A 400 28.44 -1.46 14.82
C ASN A 400 29.13 -0.68 15.97
N GLY A 401 28.47 -0.57 17.14
CA GLY A 401 28.98 0.16 18.33
C GLY A 401 28.54 1.62 18.43
N HIS A 402 28.06 2.25 17.38
CA HIS A 402 27.46 3.59 17.46
C HIS A 402 26.05 3.51 18.05
N ARG A 403 25.66 4.54 18.83
CA ARG A 403 24.38 4.63 19.53
C ARG A 403 23.66 5.91 19.16
N TYR A 404 22.37 5.78 18.85
CA TYR A 404 21.51 6.88 18.49
C TYR A 404 20.22 6.81 19.31
N ASN A 405 19.74 7.96 19.79
CA ASN A 405 18.49 8.08 20.53
C ASN A 405 17.65 9.19 19.91
N PHE A 406 16.38 8.89 19.61
CA PHE A 406 15.44 9.84 19.02
C PHE A 406 14.15 9.86 19.81
N TRP A 407 13.59 11.06 20.00
CA TRP A 407 12.21 11.28 20.36
C TRP A 407 11.43 11.72 19.13
N THR A 408 10.28 11.12 18.89
CA THR A 408 9.38 11.45 17.79
C THR A 408 7.98 11.67 18.32
N PHE A 409 7.24 12.65 17.73
CA PHE A 409 5.92 13.06 18.15
C PHE A 409 4.92 12.96 17.00
N HIS A 410 3.70 12.52 17.30
CA HIS A 410 2.67 12.23 16.31
C HIS A 410 1.32 12.82 16.72
N PRO A 411 1.17 14.17 16.81
CA PRO A 411 -0.11 14.80 17.05
C PRO A 411 -1.03 14.63 15.84
N LYS A 412 -2.31 14.39 16.11
CA LYS A 412 -3.34 14.26 15.10
C LYS A 412 -4.65 14.85 15.57
N ALA A 413 -5.27 15.67 14.71
CA ALA A 413 -6.57 16.28 14.97
C ALA A 413 -7.46 16.15 13.75
N SER A 414 -8.72 15.81 13.95
CA SER A 414 -9.74 15.76 12.93
C SER A 414 -11.01 16.42 13.46
N LEU A 415 -11.59 17.31 12.65
CA LEU A 415 -12.85 17.97 12.93
C LEU A 415 -13.75 17.85 11.70
N THR A 416 -14.97 17.37 11.88
CA THR A 416 -15.97 17.29 10.81
C THR A 416 -17.22 18.03 11.24
N TYR A 417 -17.71 18.91 10.37
CA TYR A 417 -18.95 19.64 10.51
C TYR A 417 -20.00 19.07 9.54
N GLN A 418 -21.10 18.55 10.08
CA GLN A 418 -22.21 18.04 9.29
C GLN A 418 -23.13 19.21 8.92
N ILE A 419 -23.06 19.64 7.64
CA ILE A 419 -23.85 20.77 7.13
C ILE A 419 -25.32 20.35 7.00
N ASN A 420 -25.57 19.16 6.45
CA ASN A 420 -26.87 18.50 6.36
C ASN A 420 -26.68 16.98 6.19
N ASN A 421 -27.77 16.23 5.99
CA ASN A 421 -27.71 14.76 5.87
C ASN A 421 -26.81 14.24 4.72
N SER A 422 -26.60 15.05 3.69
CA SER A 422 -25.83 14.66 2.51
C SER A 422 -24.46 15.35 2.42
N MET A 423 -24.25 16.49 3.10
CA MET A 423 -23.08 17.34 2.94
C MET A 423 -22.31 17.52 4.24
N GLN A 424 -21.00 17.38 4.18
CA GLN A 424 -20.10 17.63 5.31
C GLN A 424 -18.82 18.34 4.87
N LEU A 425 -18.26 19.11 5.80
CA LEU A 425 -16.94 19.72 5.74
C LEU A 425 -16.05 19.04 6.76
N SER A 426 -14.87 18.59 6.38
CA SER A 426 -13.88 18.01 7.30
C SER A 426 -12.52 18.65 7.15
N TYR A 427 -11.87 18.89 8.28
CA TYR A 427 -10.49 19.33 8.37
C TYR A 427 -9.69 18.32 9.18
N THR A 428 -8.48 17.99 8.69
CA THR A 428 -7.55 17.11 9.37
C THR A 428 -6.17 17.73 9.39
N TYR A 429 -5.55 17.69 10.56
CA TYR A 429 -4.14 17.95 10.78
C TYR A 429 -3.47 16.70 11.31
N GLN A 430 -2.29 16.38 10.80
CA GLN A 430 -1.40 15.37 11.39
C GLN A 430 0.05 15.79 11.26
N MET A 431 0.85 15.46 12.26
CA MET A 431 2.29 15.49 12.21
C MET A 431 2.82 14.08 12.44
N GLN A 432 3.82 13.70 11.66
CA GLN A 432 4.43 12.38 11.73
C GLN A 432 5.93 12.49 11.53
N ASP A 433 6.69 12.01 12.49
CA ASP A 433 8.12 11.89 12.35
C ASP A 433 8.45 10.55 11.69
N LYS A 434 9.31 10.56 10.67
CA LYS A 434 9.74 9.36 9.96
C LYS A 434 11.22 9.09 10.19
N VAL A 435 11.52 7.88 10.59
CA VAL A 435 12.89 7.36 10.73
C VAL A 435 13.26 6.62 9.46
N SER A 436 14.50 6.80 9.00
CA SER A 436 15.01 6.10 7.82
C SER A 436 14.95 4.58 7.98
N ARG A 437 14.79 3.88 6.84
CA ARG A 437 14.90 2.43 6.80
C ARG A 437 16.31 2.00 7.21
N ILE A 438 16.44 0.87 7.89
CA ILE A 438 17.71 0.35 8.38
C ILE A 438 18.71 0.12 7.23
N ALA A 439 18.25 -0.31 6.06
CA ALA A 439 19.10 -0.44 4.88
C ALA A 439 19.79 0.88 4.51
N MET A 440 19.11 2.02 4.64
CA MET A 440 19.66 3.34 4.32
C MET A 440 20.66 3.86 5.36
N THR A 441 20.75 3.21 6.51
CA THR A 441 21.72 3.52 7.57
C THR A 441 22.88 2.52 7.63
N SER A 442 22.91 1.50 6.75
CA SER A 442 23.99 0.51 6.69
C SER A 442 25.29 1.14 6.21
N ASP A 443 26.41 0.77 6.82
CA ASP A 443 27.77 1.20 6.44
C ASP A 443 28.39 0.34 5.33
N ALA A 444 27.67 -0.66 4.83
CA ALA A 444 28.14 -1.47 3.70
C ALA A 444 28.20 -0.61 2.43
N MET A 445 29.34 -0.66 1.74
CA MET A 445 29.55 0.02 0.47
C MET A 445 29.49 -0.98 -0.69
N VAL A 446 28.59 -0.73 -1.64
CA VAL A 446 28.30 -1.65 -2.75
C VAL A 446 28.46 -0.92 -4.08
N ARG A 447 29.17 -1.53 -5.04
CA ARG A 447 29.32 -0.99 -6.40
C ARG A 447 28.06 -1.25 -7.22
N THR A 448 27.47 -0.17 -7.73
CA THR A 448 26.24 -0.23 -8.55
C THR A 448 26.56 -0.39 -10.06
N ASN A 449 27.61 0.29 -10.53
CA ASN A 449 28.11 0.21 -11.90
C ASN A 449 29.56 0.67 -11.97
N SER A 450 30.14 0.82 -13.17
CA SER A 450 31.54 1.23 -13.35
C SER A 450 31.89 2.59 -12.76
N MET A 451 30.88 3.50 -12.59
CA MET A 451 31.05 4.87 -12.10
C MET A 451 30.44 5.10 -10.73
N GLU A 452 29.52 4.25 -10.26
CA GLU A 452 28.68 4.54 -9.10
C GLU A 452 28.81 3.50 -7.99
N TRP A 453 28.81 3.99 -6.76
CA TRP A 453 28.76 3.23 -5.52
C TRP A 453 27.57 3.65 -4.68
N THR A 454 27.05 2.76 -3.85
CA THR A 454 26.00 3.04 -2.88
C THR A 454 26.50 2.71 -1.48
N VAL A 455 26.28 3.64 -0.55
CA VAL A 455 26.54 3.45 0.87
C VAL A 455 25.40 4.08 1.68
N GLY A 456 24.98 3.45 2.76
CA GLY A 456 24.02 4.05 3.68
C GLY A 456 24.69 5.09 4.58
N ASN A 457 23.87 5.89 5.28
CA ASN A 457 24.30 6.93 6.19
C ASN A 457 23.70 6.69 7.60
N PRO A 458 24.51 6.24 8.58
CA PRO A 458 24.02 5.98 9.92
C PRO A 458 23.63 7.26 10.69
N ASP A 459 24.08 8.44 10.27
CA ASP A 459 23.81 9.74 10.93
C ASP A 459 22.47 10.38 10.50
N LEU A 460 21.65 9.69 9.73
CA LEU A 460 20.34 10.17 9.32
C LEU A 460 19.43 10.41 10.53
N LYS A 461 18.88 11.61 10.58
CA LYS A 461 17.93 12.05 11.62
C LYS A 461 16.49 11.83 11.14
N PRO A 462 15.52 11.69 12.05
CA PRO A 462 14.12 11.66 11.67
C PRO A 462 13.71 12.89 10.87
N SER A 463 12.89 12.71 9.84
CA SER A 463 12.20 13.79 9.14
C SER A 463 10.85 14.08 9.81
N HIS A 464 10.33 15.30 9.62
CA HIS A 464 9.08 15.77 10.23
C HIS A 464 8.06 16.12 9.15
N ASP A 465 7.04 15.28 8.97
CA ASP A 465 5.95 15.50 8.02
C ASP A 465 4.77 16.17 8.74
N MET A 466 4.32 17.32 8.26
CA MET A 466 3.11 18.01 8.68
C MET A 466 2.12 18.03 7.52
N GLU A 467 0.89 17.59 7.76
CA GLU A 467 -0.14 17.49 6.73
C GLU A 467 -1.43 18.17 7.16
N HIS A 468 -2.01 18.91 6.23
CA HIS A 468 -3.30 19.57 6.35
C HIS A 468 -4.22 19.12 5.23
N ARG A 469 -5.46 18.76 5.56
CA ARG A 469 -6.49 18.34 4.60
C ARG A 469 -7.79 19.07 4.88
N LEU A 470 -8.37 19.63 3.84
CA LEU A 470 -9.70 20.23 3.88
C LEU A 470 -10.56 19.56 2.82
N ARG A 471 -11.66 18.91 3.23
CA ARG A 471 -12.53 18.15 2.32
C ARG A 471 -13.98 18.60 2.47
N VAL A 472 -14.61 18.82 1.34
CA VAL A 472 -16.07 18.95 1.21
C VAL A 472 -16.59 17.70 0.53
N SER A 473 -17.51 16.98 1.17
CA SER A 473 -18.12 15.75 0.65
C SER A 473 -19.62 15.94 0.49
N TYR A 474 -20.17 15.37 -0.60
CA TYR A 474 -21.61 15.31 -0.87
C TYR A 474 -22.00 13.89 -1.31
N ASN A 475 -22.91 13.26 -0.56
CA ASN A 475 -23.31 11.87 -0.76
C ASN A 475 -24.84 11.75 -0.78
N THR A 476 -25.35 11.07 -1.81
CA THR A 476 -26.75 10.68 -1.95
C THR A 476 -26.86 9.17 -2.19
N SER A 477 -28.06 8.67 -2.42
CA SER A 477 -28.26 7.24 -2.76
C SER A 477 -27.60 6.83 -4.09
N ARG A 478 -27.37 7.78 -5.02
CA ARG A 478 -26.80 7.51 -6.35
C ARG A 478 -25.42 8.13 -6.57
N LEU A 479 -25.12 9.26 -5.91
CA LEU A 479 -23.89 10.03 -6.09
C LEU A 479 -23.08 10.05 -4.81
N GLN A 480 -21.82 9.72 -4.91
CA GLN A 480 -20.80 9.94 -3.91
C GLN A 480 -19.72 10.83 -4.51
N THR A 481 -19.47 11.99 -3.91
CA THR A 481 -18.47 12.92 -4.43
C THR A 481 -17.79 13.71 -3.33
N PHE A 482 -16.57 14.15 -3.57
CA PHE A 482 -15.89 15.13 -2.73
C PHE A 482 -14.83 15.91 -3.54
N VAL A 483 -14.46 17.05 -2.96
CA VAL A 483 -13.28 17.84 -3.34
C VAL A 483 -12.39 17.97 -2.12
N GLU A 484 -11.10 17.76 -2.27
CA GLU A 484 -10.11 17.88 -1.20
C GLU A 484 -8.94 18.77 -1.63
N GLY A 485 -8.59 19.71 -0.75
CA GLY A 485 -7.32 20.41 -0.76
C GLY A 485 -6.38 19.78 0.26
N TYR A 486 -5.13 19.56 -0.14
CA TYR A 486 -4.09 18.94 0.67
C TYR A 486 -2.81 19.77 0.62
N TYR A 487 -2.23 20.01 1.78
CA TYR A 487 -0.91 20.60 1.93
C TYR A 487 -0.05 19.72 2.84
N LYS A 488 1.15 19.42 2.39
CA LYS A 488 2.16 18.72 3.17
C LYS A 488 3.45 19.51 3.19
N GLN A 489 4.04 19.64 4.37
CA GLN A 489 5.38 20.14 4.59
C GLN A 489 6.21 19.03 5.25
N CYS A 490 7.35 18.70 4.66
CA CYS A 490 8.30 17.75 5.22
C CYS A 490 9.61 18.48 5.54
N LEU A 491 9.93 18.62 6.82
CA LEU A 491 11.19 19.21 7.28
C LEU A 491 12.25 18.13 7.45
N LYS A 492 13.48 18.44 7.06
CA LYS A 492 14.64 17.54 7.11
C LYS A 492 14.38 16.20 6.41
N PRO A 493 13.78 16.18 5.19
CA PRO A 493 13.55 14.94 4.47
C PRO A 493 14.87 14.21 4.19
N ASN A 494 14.84 12.89 4.28
CA ASN A 494 15.96 12.05 3.87
C ASN A 494 15.93 11.89 2.35
N MET A 495 16.89 12.50 1.65
CA MET A 495 16.93 12.55 0.20
C MET A 495 18.24 12.01 -0.35
N ALA A 496 18.20 11.55 -1.58
CA ALA A 496 19.36 11.14 -2.37
C ALA A 496 20.41 12.26 -2.39
N HIS A 497 21.66 11.89 -2.24
CA HIS A 497 22.83 12.76 -2.36
C HIS A 497 23.93 12.02 -3.10
N TYR A 498 24.60 12.71 -4.01
CA TYR A 498 25.70 12.15 -4.79
C TYR A 498 26.96 12.96 -4.54
N GLU A 499 28.00 12.28 -4.09
CA GLU A 499 29.34 12.83 -3.93
C GLU A 499 30.24 12.33 -5.05
N ARG A 500 31.02 13.25 -5.64
CA ARG A 500 32.06 12.89 -6.59
C ARG A 500 33.40 12.81 -5.86
N THR A 501 34.09 11.68 -5.98
CA THR A 501 35.44 11.48 -5.44
C THR A 501 36.52 12.09 -6.34
N ASP A 502 37.75 12.16 -5.84
CA ASP A 502 38.88 12.72 -6.59
C ASP A 502 39.27 11.91 -7.85
N ASP A 503 38.96 10.63 -7.84
CA ASP A 503 39.15 9.68 -8.96
C ASP A 503 37.93 9.54 -9.86
N ASN A 504 36.97 10.51 -9.76
CA ASN A 504 35.75 10.55 -10.55
C ASN A 504 34.80 9.34 -10.37
N GLN A 505 34.79 8.72 -9.19
CA GLN A 505 33.72 7.84 -8.80
C GLN A 505 32.59 8.65 -8.15
N PHE A 506 31.35 8.16 -8.21
CA PHE A 506 30.18 8.83 -7.70
C PHE A 506 29.55 7.96 -6.62
N ILE A 507 29.49 8.49 -5.41
CA ILE A 507 28.94 7.78 -4.25
C ILE A 507 27.53 8.28 -3.98
N TYR A 508 26.56 7.36 -4.11
CA TYR A 508 25.19 7.59 -3.68
C TYR A 508 25.04 7.34 -2.18
N THR A 509 24.46 8.26 -1.49
CA THR A 509 24.01 8.11 -0.10
C THR A 509 22.69 8.87 0.12
N GLN A 510 22.16 8.86 1.33
CA GLN A 510 21.07 9.74 1.74
C GLN A 510 21.55 10.71 2.79
N ILE A 511 21.05 11.95 2.74
CA ILE A 511 21.26 12.97 3.77
C ILE A 511 19.94 13.65 4.11
N ASN A 512 19.86 14.27 5.28
CA ASN A 512 18.75 15.16 5.60
C ASN A 512 18.90 16.46 4.79
N GLN A 513 17.96 16.72 3.87
CA GLN A 513 17.87 17.97 3.11
C GLN A 513 17.01 19.01 3.87
N LYS A 514 16.75 20.18 3.29
CA LYS A 514 16.03 21.25 3.97
C LYS A 514 14.55 20.95 4.14
N GLU A 515 13.82 20.81 3.01
CA GLU A 515 12.36 20.81 3.03
C GLU A 515 11.75 20.27 1.73
N ILE A 516 10.58 19.64 1.84
CA ILE A 516 9.70 19.33 0.72
C ILE A 516 8.29 19.82 1.04
N ASP A 517 7.71 20.61 0.13
CA ASP A 517 6.31 21.01 0.18
C ASP A 517 5.51 20.34 -0.94
N VAL A 518 4.29 19.93 -0.66
CA VAL A 518 3.35 19.40 -1.63
C VAL A 518 2.00 20.10 -1.49
N LEU A 519 1.52 20.67 -2.57
CA LEU A 519 0.16 21.19 -2.70
C LEU A 519 -0.61 20.29 -3.66
N ASP A 520 -1.81 19.85 -3.27
CA ASP A 520 -2.66 18.99 -4.08
C ASP A 520 -4.13 19.42 -3.96
N VAL A 521 -4.83 19.46 -5.09
CA VAL A 521 -6.27 19.65 -5.15
C VAL A 521 -6.86 18.59 -6.07
N TYR A 522 -7.77 17.79 -5.57
CA TYR A 522 -8.40 16.76 -6.36
C TYR A 522 -9.89 16.58 -6.04
N ALA A 523 -10.60 15.99 -6.99
CA ALA A 523 -12.00 15.65 -6.89
C ALA A 523 -12.21 14.16 -7.20
N TYR A 524 -13.22 13.59 -6.59
CA TYR A 524 -13.71 12.23 -6.81
C TYR A 524 -15.22 12.27 -7.00
N ALA A 525 -15.72 11.45 -7.92
CA ALA A 525 -17.15 11.19 -8.06
C ALA A 525 -17.39 9.72 -8.45
N SER A 526 -18.39 9.10 -7.83
CA SER A 526 -18.93 7.79 -8.22
C SER A 526 -20.45 7.92 -8.35
N TYR A 527 -20.98 7.50 -9.49
CA TYR A 527 -22.40 7.68 -9.83
C TYR A 527 -23.01 6.39 -10.40
N TRP A 528 -24.20 6.04 -9.91
CA TRP A 528 -25.04 4.99 -10.46
C TRP A 528 -25.88 5.55 -11.61
N LEU A 529 -25.43 5.36 -12.86
CA LEU A 529 -26.19 5.70 -14.06
C LEU A 529 -27.52 4.94 -14.09
N LEU A 530 -27.45 3.63 -13.88
CA LEU A 530 -28.59 2.75 -13.69
C LEU A 530 -28.42 2.06 -12.33
N PRO A 531 -29.32 2.28 -11.34
CA PRO A 531 -29.19 1.70 -10.02
C PRO A 531 -28.96 0.20 -10.06
N GLU A 532 -27.90 -0.27 -9.39
CA GLU A 532 -27.44 -1.66 -9.29
C GLU A 532 -27.09 -2.35 -10.62
N LYS A 533 -27.14 -1.62 -11.75
CA LYS A 533 -26.81 -2.16 -13.08
C LYS A 533 -25.61 -1.51 -13.72
N LEU A 534 -25.43 -0.19 -13.59
CA LEU A 534 -24.33 0.51 -14.24
C LEU A 534 -23.79 1.63 -13.33
N GLN A 535 -22.52 1.49 -12.96
CA GLN A 535 -21.79 2.44 -12.13
C GLN A 535 -20.60 3.00 -12.89
N ILE A 536 -20.38 4.29 -12.76
CA ILE A 536 -19.16 4.98 -13.22
C ILE A 536 -18.49 5.64 -12.02
N ALA A 537 -17.17 5.69 -12.02
CA ALA A 537 -16.42 6.48 -11.06
C ALA A 537 -15.22 7.15 -11.74
N ALA A 538 -14.89 8.34 -11.28
CA ALA A 538 -13.73 9.08 -11.75
C ALA A 538 -13.12 9.87 -10.59
N ASN A 539 -11.80 10.00 -10.62
CA ASN A 539 -11.06 10.94 -9.79
C ASN A 539 -10.01 11.65 -10.64
N GLY A 540 -9.63 12.84 -10.23
CA GLY A 540 -8.58 13.58 -10.88
C GLY A 540 -8.21 14.84 -10.12
N GLY A 541 -7.00 15.28 -10.31
CA GLY A 541 -6.46 16.42 -9.60
C GLY A 541 -5.17 16.96 -10.20
N ILE A 542 -4.69 18.00 -9.56
CA ILE A 542 -3.42 18.65 -9.84
C ILE A 542 -2.63 18.76 -8.55
N TYR A 543 -1.35 18.44 -8.60
CA TYR A 543 -0.44 18.64 -7.48
C TYR A 543 0.84 19.36 -7.93
N ARG A 544 1.45 20.05 -6.97
CA ARG A 544 2.72 20.72 -7.13
C ARG A 544 3.64 20.41 -5.97
N CYS A 545 4.84 19.90 -6.30
CA CYS A 545 5.90 19.62 -5.37
C CYS A 545 6.98 20.70 -5.45
N PHE A 546 7.51 21.11 -4.29
CA PHE A 546 8.67 21.97 -4.14
C PHE A 546 9.68 21.20 -3.31
N ASN A 547 10.90 21.05 -3.83
CA ASN A 547 11.98 20.34 -3.14
C ASN A 547 13.16 21.30 -2.94
N PHE A 548 13.44 21.62 -1.68
CA PHE A 548 14.51 22.53 -1.28
C PHE A 548 15.67 21.72 -0.68
N GLY A 549 16.68 21.47 -1.48
CA GLY A 549 17.96 20.91 -1.03
C GLY A 549 18.91 21.96 -0.50
N TYR A 550 20.11 21.53 -0.07
CA TYR A 550 21.18 22.46 0.27
C TYR A 550 21.74 23.17 -0.97
N ASP A 551 21.83 22.45 -2.10
CA ASP A 551 22.46 22.91 -3.34
C ASP A 551 21.50 22.99 -4.52
N TYR A 552 20.20 22.74 -4.32
CA TYR A 552 19.22 22.74 -5.40
C TYR A 552 17.85 23.24 -4.94
N THR A 553 17.05 23.67 -5.90
CA THR A 553 15.61 23.89 -5.74
C THR A 553 14.90 23.37 -6.98
N HIS A 554 14.04 22.40 -6.80
CA HIS A 554 13.25 21.82 -7.88
C HIS A 554 11.76 21.96 -7.62
N CYS A 555 11.00 22.31 -8.65
CA CYS A 555 9.56 22.41 -8.61
C CYS A 555 8.97 21.58 -9.73
N TYR A 556 7.91 20.86 -9.45
CA TYR A 556 7.20 20.04 -10.42
C TYR A 556 5.69 20.14 -10.24
N THR A 557 5.00 20.44 -11.33
CA THR A 557 3.53 20.42 -11.36
C THR A 557 3.07 19.29 -12.26
N SER A 558 2.14 18.49 -11.78
CA SER A 558 1.56 17.40 -12.54
C SER A 558 0.07 17.27 -12.25
N TRP A 559 -0.60 16.49 -13.08
CA TRP A 559 -2.00 16.14 -12.96
C TRP A 559 -2.17 14.62 -13.05
N PHE A 560 -3.21 14.13 -12.41
CA PHE A 560 -3.58 12.72 -12.46
C PHE A 560 -5.07 12.56 -12.71
N TYR A 561 -5.44 11.44 -13.28
CA TYR A 561 -6.82 10.98 -13.34
C TYR A 561 -6.88 9.46 -13.29
N ALA A 562 -8.01 8.95 -12.81
CA ALA A 562 -8.42 7.56 -12.98
C ALA A 562 -9.92 7.50 -13.21
N SER A 563 -10.37 6.53 -14.00
CA SER A 563 -11.79 6.32 -14.28
C SER A 563 -12.10 4.84 -14.34
N SER A 564 -13.30 4.47 -13.90
CA SER A 564 -13.80 3.11 -13.99
C SER A 564 -15.28 3.08 -14.39
N ILE A 565 -15.67 2.01 -15.08
CA ILE A 565 -17.05 1.69 -15.40
C ILE A 565 -17.30 0.23 -15.04
N THR A 566 -18.43 -0.05 -14.39
CA THR A 566 -18.83 -1.41 -14.03
C THR A 566 -20.27 -1.64 -14.40
N ALA A 567 -20.54 -2.68 -15.21
CA ALA A 567 -21.86 -3.12 -15.59
C ALA A 567 -22.18 -4.48 -14.96
N TYR A 568 -23.33 -4.58 -14.31
CA TYR A 568 -23.86 -5.80 -13.66
C TYR A 568 -25.02 -6.34 -14.50
N LEU A 569 -24.80 -7.47 -15.18
CA LEU A 569 -25.70 -8.06 -16.15
C LEU A 569 -26.09 -9.49 -15.69
N GLY A 570 -26.84 -9.57 -14.58
CA GLY A 570 -27.18 -10.86 -13.95
C GLY A 570 -25.91 -11.56 -13.44
N ASN A 571 -25.59 -12.74 -14.01
CA ASN A 571 -24.39 -13.49 -13.62
C ASN A 571 -23.10 -12.96 -14.25
N PHE A 572 -23.18 -12.03 -15.22
CA PHE A 572 -22.02 -11.39 -15.85
C PHE A 572 -21.73 -10.04 -15.20
N THR A 573 -20.45 -9.72 -15.08
CA THR A 573 -19.96 -8.40 -14.69
C THR A 573 -18.89 -7.98 -15.69
N LEU A 574 -19.03 -6.79 -16.24
CA LEU A 574 -18.05 -6.18 -17.13
C LEU A 574 -17.46 -4.96 -16.43
N GLN A 575 -16.14 -4.82 -16.45
CA GLN A 575 -15.43 -3.69 -15.85
C GLN A 575 -14.39 -3.14 -16.82
N GLY A 576 -14.29 -1.82 -16.85
CA GLY A 576 -13.19 -1.09 -17.48
C GLY A 576 -12.57 -0.15 -16.46
N TYR A 577 -11.25 -0.04 -16.47
CA TYR A 577 -10.49 0.91 -15.65
C TYR A 577 -9.34 1.50 -16.48
N VAL A 578 -9.06 2.78 -16.26
CA VAL A 578 -7.93 3.49 -16.84
C VAL A 578 -7.40 4.55 -15.89
N ASP A 579 -6.08 4.70 -15.82
CA ASP A 579 -5.40 5.83 -15.20
C ASP A 579 -4.23 6.32 -16.06
N ASN A 580 -3.71 7.52 -15.74
CA ASN A 580 -2.55 8.10 -16.44
C ASN A 580 -1.21 7.84 -15.73
N GLY A 581 -1.19 6.92 -14.76
CA GLY A 581 -0.03 6.63 -13.95
C GLY A 581 0.23 7.70 -12.88
N ASN A 582 1.32 7.51 -12.17
CA ASN A 582 1.74 8.39 -11.09
C ASN A 582 3.06 9.09 -11.45
N ARG A 583 3.11 10.41 -11.30
CA ARG A 583 4.32 11.21 -11.49
C ARG A 583 4.70 11.82 -10.14
N PHE A 584 5.99 11.93 -9.88
CA PHE A 584 6.49 12.48 -8.63
C PHE A 584 7.81 13.23 -8.82
N LEU A 585 8.13 14.07 -7.85
CA LEU A 585 9.44 14.65 -7.66
C LEU A 585 9.81 14.49 -6.20
N GLU A 586 10.94 13.82 -5.95
CA GLU A 586 11.47 13.58 -4.62
C GLU A 586 12.97 13.92 -4.60
N GLY A 587 13.31 15.04 -3.95
CA GLY A 587 14.64 15.61 -4.03
C GLY A 587 15.00 16.02 -5.46
N GLU A 588 16.03 15.40 -6.01
CA GLU A 588 16.48 15.58 -7.39
C GLU A 588 15.95 14.49 -8.34
N SER A 589 15.15 13.54 -7.83
CA SER A 589 14.61 12.45 -8.64
C SER A 589 13.19 12.76 -9.09
N LYS A 590 12.99 12.90 -10.40
CA LYS A 590 11.68 13.02 -11.02
C LYS A 590 11.29 11.68 -11.63
N GLY A 591 10.12 11.18 -11.27
CA GLY A 591 9.70 9.84 -11.67
C GLY A 591 8.31 9.79 -12.26
N TYR A 592 8.08 8.73 -13.04
CA TYR A 592 6.80 8.34 -13.59
C TYR A 592 6.61 6.83 -13.47
N ASN A 593 5.52 6.40 -12.85
CA ASN A 593 5.04 5.03 -12.86
C ASN A 593 3.96 4.89 -13.91
N GLY A 594 4.04 3.87 -14.75
CA GLY A 594 3.28 3.71 -15.97
C GLY A 594 1.76 3.79 -15.80
N ALA A 595 1.10 4.37 -16.80
CA ALA A 595 -0.35 4.41 -16.92
C ALA A 595 -0.92 2.99 -17.05
N TYR A 596 -1.98 2.68 -16.31
CA TYR A 596 -2.59 1.37 -16.29
C TYR A 596 -3.99 1.40 -16.92
N SER A 597 -4.32 0.35 -17.64
CA SER A 597 -5.67 0.14 -18.16
C SER A 597 -6.01 -1.34 -18.13
N VAL A 598 -7.27 -1.67 -17.86
CA VAL A 598 -7.73 -3.06 -17.83
C VAL A 598 -9.19 -3.17 -18.25
N LEU A 599 -9.49 -4.22 -19.01
CA LEU A 599 -10.83 -4.69 -19.29
C LEU A 599 -11.02 -6.05 -18.60
N LYS A 600 -12.13 -6.23 -17.90
CA LYS A 600 -12.45 -7.48 -17.17
C LYS A 600 -13.84 -7.93 -17.50
N ALA A 601 -14.00 -9.25 -17.65
CA ALA A 601 -15.28 -9.93 -17.75
C ALA A 601 -15.31 -11.05 -16.73
N SER A 602 -16.35 -11.12 -15.90
CA SER A 602 -16.52 -12.17 -14.89
C SER A 602 -17.88 -12.83 -15.05
N TYR A 603 -17.92 -14.15 -14.87
CA TYR A 603 -19.13 -14.94 -14.87
C TYR A 603 -19.22 -15.77 -13.59
N THR A 604 -20.30 -15.61 -12.83
CA THR A 604 -20.55 -16.32 -11.57
C THR A 604 -21.57 -17.44 -11.81
N TRP A 605 -21.18 -18.67 -11.50
CA TRP A 605 -22.04 -19.85 -11.60
C TRP A 605 -22.04 -20.62 -10.27
N HIS A 606 -23.10 -20.48 -9.49
CA HIS A 606 -23.21 -21.05 -8.15
C HIS A 606 -22.05 -20.58 -7.23
N ASP A 607 -21.18 -21.52 -6.85
CA ASP A 607 -20.02 -21.29 -5.99
C ASP A 607 -18.71 -21.11 -6.78
N LEU A 608 -18.78 -21.08 -8.12
CA LEU A 608 -17.68 -20.85 -9.04
C LEU A 608 -17.77 -19.44 -9.64
N GLN A 609 -16.63 -18.79 -9.80
CA GLN A 609 -16.50 -17.58 -10.62
C GLN A 609 -15.32 -17.74 -11.56
N PHE A 610 -15.54 -17.39 -12.81
CA PHE A 610 -14.53 -17.27 -13.86
C PHE A 610 -14.34 -15.80 -14.17
N SER A 611 -13.10 -15.31 -14.19
CA SER A 611 -12.79 -13.93 -14.53
C SER A 611 -11.67 -13.89 -15.55
N LEU A 612 -11.91 -13.20 -16.64
CA LEU A 612 -10.91 -12.91 -17.66
C LEU A 612 -10.55 -11.44 -17.58
N SER A 613 -9.26 -11.13 -17.51
CA SER A 613 -8.75 -9.75 -17.55
C SER A 613 -7.78 -9.55 -18.70
N TRP A 614 -7.83 -8.38 -19.30
CA TRP A 614 -6.91 -7.93 -20.33
C TRP A 614 -6.30 -6.60 -19.89
N ALA A 615 -5.11 -6.67 -19.29
CA ALA A 615 -4.40 -5.50 -18.82
C ALA A 615 -3.53 -4.88 -19.93
N ASN A 616 -3.48 -3.56 -19.93
CA ASN A 616 -2.76 -2.76 -20.93
C ASN A 616 -3.05 -3.20 -22.38
N PRO A 617 -4.32 -3.27 -22.79
CA PRO A 617 -4.71 -3.75 -24.12
C PRO A 617 -4.00 -2.96 -25.21
N PHE A 618 -3.62 -3.66 -26.28
CA PHE A 618 -2.93 -3.11 -27.47
C PHE A 618 -1.54 -2.51 -27.23
N LYS A 619 -0.95 -2.71 -26.03
CA LYS A 619 0.42 -2.26 -25.71
C LYS A 619 1.38 -3.44 -25.72
N SER A 620 2.09 -3.66 -26.83
CA SER A 620 3.10 -4.74 -26.93
C SER A 620 4.38 -4.44 -26.15
N ASN A 621 4.68 -3.18 -25.92
CA ASN A 621 5.84 -2.70 -25.17
C ASN A 621 5.38 -1.64 -24.15
N TYR A 622 4.93 -2.13 -22.98
CA TYR A 622 4.37 -1.28 -21.95
C TYR A 622 5.49 -0.51 -21.23
N LYS A 623 5.43 0.84 -21.29
CA LYS A 623 6.32 1.71 -20.51
C LYS A 623 5.91 1.62 -19.03
N SER A 624 6.71 0.90 -18.23
CA SER A 624 6.43 0.63 -16.82
C SER A 624 6.87 1.75 -15.90
N TYR A 625 7.98 2.42 -16.23
CA TYR A 625 8.48 3.57 -15.46
C TYR A 625 9.39 4.47 -16.32
N GLU A 626 9.61 5.69 -15.82
CA GLU A 626 10.61 6.63 -16.30
C GLU A 626 11.14 7.41 -15.10
N ASN A 627 12.46 7.54 -15.01
CA ASN A 627 13.13 8.29 -13.96
C ASN A 627 14.17 9.23 -14.55
N GLU A 628 14.20 10.45 -14.04
CA GLU A 628 15.16 11.49 -14.39
C GLU A 628 15.82 11.99 -13.09
N LEU A 629 17.14 11.86 -12.99
CA LEU A 629 17.93 12.42 -11.91
C LEU A 629 18.46 13.78 -12.35
N LEU A 630 18.14 14.83 -11.60
CA LEU A 630 18.46 16.24 -11.88
C LEU A 630 19.68 16.75 -11.11
N ASN A 631 20.59 15.86 -10.74
CA ASN A 631 21.76 16.23 -9.94
C ASN A 631 22.81 16.95 -10.82
N ARG A 632 23.48 17.95 -10.24
CA ARG A 632 24.52 18.75 -10.96
C ARG A 632 25.74 17.96 -11.41
N ASN A 633 26.07 16.87 -10.68
CA ASN A 633 27.24 16.02 -10.97
C ASN A 633 26.88 14.83 -11.85
N ILE A 634 25.61 14.38 -11.77
CA ILE A 634 25.09 13.25 -12.55
C ILE A 634 23.71 13.61 -13.05
N HIS A 635 23.56 13.70 -14.36
CA HIS A 635 22.24 13.73 -14.99
C HIS A 635 21.94 12.36 -15.58
N LYS A 636 20.86 11.73 -15.14
CA LYS A 636 20.51 10.36 -15.52
C LYS A 636 19.08 10.29 -15.99
N HIS A 637 18.85 9.71 -17.16
CA HIS A 637 17.51 9.44 -17.67
C HIS A 637 17.35 7.94 -17.91
N THR A 638 16.35 7.33 -17.29
CA THR A 638 16.08 5.89 -17.39
C THR A 638 14.64 5.64 -17.75
N VAL A 639 14.40 4.82 -18.78
CA VAL A 639 13.06 4.38 -19.18
C VAL A 639 12.98 2.88 -19.14
N GLY A 640 12.01 2.35 -18.40
CA GLY A 640 11.76 0.91 -18.28
C GLY A 640 10.53 0.46 -19.08
N TYR A 641 10.65 -0.70 -19.72
CA TYR A 641 9.61 -1.35 -20.49
C TYR A 641 9.39 -2.77 -20.02
N SER A 642 8.11 -3.16 -19.89
CA SER A 642 7.72 -4.51 -19.53
C SER A 642 6.92 -5.15 -20.65
N LYS A 643 7.48 -6.18 -21.28
CA LYS A 643 6.78 -6.99 -22.27
C LYS A 643 5.69 -7.85 -21.60
N ALA A 644 5.97 -8.33 -20.39
CA ALA A 644 5.06 -9.20 -19.63
C ALA A 644 3.78 -8.48 -19.20
N ASN A 645 3.85 -7.17 -18.92
CA ASN A 645 2.70 -6.34 -18.51
C ASN A 645 1.97 -5.67 -19.70
N GLY A 646 2.47 -5.83 -20.91
CA GLY A 646 1.82 -5.36 -22.13
C GLY A 646 0.91 -6.45 -22.70
N ASN A 647 -0.35 -6.12 -23.04
CA ASN A 647 -1.34 -7.09 -23.52
C ASN A 647 -1.48 -8.32 -22.60
N LEU A 648 -1.37 -8.12 -21.29
CA LEU A 648 -1.43 -9.21 -20.32
C LEU A 648 -2.87 -9.73 -20.21
N ILE A 649 -3.09 -10.97 -20.64
CA ILE A 649 -4.36 -11.68 -20.47
C ILE A 649 -4.20 -12.68 -19.34
N SER A 650 -5.09 -12.62 -18.35
CA SER A 650 -5.08 -13.52 -17.19
C SER A 650 -6.47 -14.12 -16.97
N LEU A 651 -6.50 -15.40 -16.63
CA LEU A 651 -7.70 -16.13 -16.22
C LEU A 651 -7.62 -16.39 -14.71
N ASN A 652 -8.67 -16.03 -13.99
CA ASN A 652 -8.86 -16.41 -12.60
C ASN A 652 -10.06 -17.36 -12.48
N ILE A 653 -9.90 -18.43 -11.71
CA ILE A 653 -10.95 -19.38 -11.34
C ILE A 653 -11.01 -19.43 -9.82
N SER A 654 -12.12 -19.02 -9.26
CA SER A 654 -12.35 -19.03 -7.83
C SER A 654 -13.52 -19.93 -7.49
N TRP A 655 -13.30 -20.84 -6.55
CA TRP A 655 -14.34 -21.75 -6.05
C TRP A 655 -14.35 -21.74 -4.53
N ARG A 656 -15.55 -21.81 -3.94
CA ARG A 656 -15.74 -21.87 -2.50
C ARG A 656 -16.98 -22.65 -2.13
N LEU A 657 -16.80 -23.63 -1.29
CA LEU A 657 -17.87 -24.38 -0.66
C LEU A 657 -17.94 -24.02 0.82
N SER A 658 -19.09 -23.52 1.28
CA SER A 658 -19.34 -23.21 2.69
C SER A 658 -20.64 -23.91 3.14
N ARG A 659 -20.57 -24.67 4.24
CA ARG A 659 -21.74 -25.30 4.85
C ARG A 659 -21.73 -25.10 6.37
N GLY A 660 -22.90 -24.86 6.97
CA GLY A 660 -23.06 -24.74 8.43
C GLY A 660 -24.11 -23.71 8.85
N CYS A 661 -24.38 -23.65 10.17
CA CYS A 661 -25.33 -22.73 10.79
C CYS A 661 -24.65 -21.44 11.24
N LYS A 662 -25.36 -20.30 11.36
CA LYS A 662 -24.81 -18.97 11.64
C LYS A 662 -24.43 -18.76 13.13
N HIS A 663 -23.19 -18.35 13.44
CA HIS A 663 -22.73 -17.91 14.76
C HIS A 663 -21.74 -16.75 14.66
N LYS A 664 -21.37 -16.14 15.82
CA LYS A 664 -20.55 -14.95 15.94
C LYS A 664 -19.06 -15.26 15.82
N SER A 665 -18.34 -14.63 14.88
CA SER A 665 -16.88 -14.70 14.79
C SER A 665 -16.18 -13.65 15.65
N ALA A 666 -14.93 -13.95 16.03
CA ALA A 666 -14.05 -13.12 16.83
C ALA A 666 -13.43 -11.94 16.06
N GLU A 667 -13.13 -10.85 16.77
CA GLU A 667 -12.52 -9.64 16.19
C GLU A 667 -11.12 -9.42 16.77
N LYS A 668 -10.08 -9.47 15.94
CA LYS A 668 -8.70 -9.05 16.27
C LYS A 668 -8.49 -7.59 15.86
N ARG A 669 -7.81 -6.78 16.69
CA ARG A 669 -7.72 -5.34 16.48
C ARG A 669 -6.36 -4.83 15.99
N ILE A 670 -5.33 -5.69 15.89
CA ILE A 670 -3.94 -5.30 15.60
C ILE A 670 -3.22 -6.37 14.78
N ASN A 671 -2.34 -5.95 13.84
CA ASN A 671 -1.37 -6.82 13.16
C ASN A 671 -0.04 -6.09 12.99
N LEU A 672 1.03 -6.77 13.33
CA LEU A 672 2.39 -6.27 13.32
C LEU A 672 3.31 -7.29 12.64
N ARG A 673 3.36 -7.32 11.30
CA ARG A 673 4.33 -8.18 10.57
C ARG A 673 5.53 -7.35 10.15
N ASP A 674 6.72 -7.80 10.51
CA ASP A 674 7.97 -7.21 10.04
C ASP A 674 8.43 -7.87 8.73
N THR A 675 8.76 -7.08 7.72
CA THR A 675 9.25 -7.54 6.42
C THR A 675 10.60 -6.92 6.03
N ASP A 676 11.12 -5.98 6.85
CA ASP A 676 12.39 -5.30 6.57
C ASP A 676 13.58 -6.14 7.05
N ASN A 677 14.44 -6.58 6.13
CA ASN A 677 15.63 -7.37 6.40
C ASN A 677 16.94 -6.54 6.44
N GLY A 678 16.86 -5.22 6.23
CA GLY A 678 18.00 -4.30 6.33
C GLY A 678 19.14 -4.52 5.31
N ILE A 679 18.90 -5.20 4.20
CA ILE A 679 19.89 -5.43 3.15
C ILE A 679 19.83 -4.30 2.11
N ILE A 680 20.98 -3.67 1.81
CA ILE A 680 21.16 -2.79 0.65
C ILE A 680 21.35 -3.68 -0.59
N LYS A 681 20.58 -3.41 -1.64
CA LYS A 681 20.61 -4.10 -2.92
C LYS A 681 21.00 -3.16 -4.05
#